data_99d73f99f230cfe85020484ee37675f5
#
_entry.id   99d73f99f230cfe85020484ee37675f5
#
_cell.length_a   1.000
_cell.length_b   1.000
_cell.length_c   1.000
_cell.angle_alpha   90.00
_cell.angle_beta   90.00
_cell.angle_gamma   90.00
#
_symmetry.space_group_name_H-M   'P 1'
#
loop_
_entity.id
_entity.type
_entity.pdbx_description
1 polymer ?
#
loop_
_entity_poly.entity_id
_entity_poly.type
_entity_poly.pdbx_seq_one_letter_code
_entity_poly.pdbx_strand_id
1 'polypeptide(L)'
;MLKSTGRGTGLWPVPRCPWLAAPLCLMLVLLAADRLFPLPLPDDDLARVVLAEDGTPLWRFADGDGVWRYPISPDEVSPYYLEALLTYEDRWFYRHPGVNPLALGRAAWQNLSGGRLVSGGSTLSMQVARLLDPHARSVPGKLKQLWRTAQLEWHLSKEEILGLYLNRAPFGGTLQGVAAASWSYLGKSPANLTRAEAALLAVLPQAPSRLRPDRHPERAQAARDKVLRRLAGFQVWPQSAVKDALEEPVLLAPRQEPRLAPLLARRLNKAGSPPLIRTTLDAALQRRLEELLLGWRARLPERTSAAILVVEQPSMAVRAYLGSLDLGDAKRFGHVDMIAAQRSPGSTLKPFLYGMALDAGLIHSESLLQDVPRRYGDYRPGNFAAGFSGAVAASEALANSLNLPAVQLLEAYGPSGTPALAEPNLALILGGAGSRLEELVGGYSAFARGGKAARLRFQPQDALYERRLLSPGAAWIIRRILSGQARPDRDPRAQLVPRPTLAWKTGTSYGFRDAWAIGVAPRHVIGVWIGRPDGTPVAGQFGLASAAPLLLQVHDLLVNRDSQRGIALSAELQPAEVGVAAICWPLGQPMAKDDPNCRRQRFAWTLAGTTPPTLQALDQPLGLGLLENVWVGAGGLRVDASCPGAESRPIALWPAPLEPWLPRRERRSARLPAVDASCPPLRAPVAAPLSIVGVRQGDRLRRPAASAEPLRLRLSALGGSGRRWWFVDGQPLGETTAEADFNHAFSRSGRYQLSVLDESGQIARLEFGIGD
;
A
#
# COMPACT_ATOMS: atom_id res chain seq x y z
N MET A 1 51.48 -94.43 -41.85
CA MET A 1 51.43 -94.60 -40.37
C MET A 1 50.82 -93.45 -39.70
N LEU A 2 49.93 -93.69 -38.80
CA LEU A 2 49.26 -92.84 -37.82
C LEU A 2 47.96 -92.09 -38.29
N LYS A 3 46.90 -92.73 -37.83
CA LYS A 3 45.52 -92.28 -37.80
C LYS A 3 45.34 -91.03 -36.86
N SER A 4 44.59 -90.05 -37.24
CA SER A 4 44.04 -89.06 -36.36
C SER A 4 42.53 -89.15 -36.32
N THR A 5 42.01 -89.45 -35.18
CA THR A 5 40.61 -89.56 -34.84
C THR A 5 40.02 -88.19 -34.62
N GLY A 6 39.04 -87.83 -35.48
CA GLY A 6 38.23 -86.61 -35.29
C GLY A 6 37.14 -86.88 -34.24
N ARG A 7 37.13 -86.02 -33.17
CA ARG A 7 35.98 -85.90 -32.24
C ARG A 7 35.00 -84.88 -32.76
N GLY A 8 33.84 -85.35 -33.18
CA GLY A 8 32.68 -84.47 -33.46
C GLY A 8 32.09 -83.99 -32.16
N THR A 9 32.01 -82.61 -32.02
CA THR A 9 31.25 -81.92 -30.95
C THR A 9 29.81 -81.84 -31.40
N GLY A 10 29.00 -82.72 -30.87
CA GLY A 10 27.54 -82.64 -31.06
C GLY A 10 26.99 -81.40 -30.34
N LEU A 11 26.48 -80.37 -31.09
CA LEU A 11 25.65 -79.31 -30.60
C LEU A 11 24.26 -79.89 -30.30
N TRP A 12 23.90 -79.91 -29.03
CA TRP A 12 22.55 -80.27 -28.60
C TRP A 12 21.56 -79.19 -29.13
N PRO A 13 20.44 -79.58 -29.74
CA PRO A 13 19.42 -78.64 -30.13
C PRO A 13 18.74 -78.06 -28.86
N VAL A 14 18.93 -76.77 -28.61
CA VAL A 14 18.17 -76.02 -27.58
C VAL A 14 16.68 -76.08 -27.97
N PRO A 15 15.82 -76.66 -27.10
CA PRO A 15 14.38 -76.63 -27.42
C PRO A 15 13.86 -75.22 -27.61
N ARG A 16 13.52 -74.87 -28.83
CA ARG A 16 12.80 -73.61 -29.15
C ARG A 16 11.43 -73.79 -28.54
N CYS A 17 11.24 -73.20 -27.34
CA CYS A 17 9.91 -73.08 -26.71
C CYS A 17 9.16 -71.89 -27.35
N PRO A 18 8.32 -72.08 -28.35
CA PRO A 18 7.62 -71.02 -29.05
C PRO A 18 6.63 -70.28 -28.14
N TRP A 19 6.24 -70.94 -27.04
CA TRP A 19 5.32 -70.39 -26.02
C TRP A 19 5.91 -69.28 -25.16
N LEU A 20 7.24 -69.14 -25.05
CA LEU A 20 7.92 -68.06 -24.32
C LEU A 20 8.26 -66.89 -25.24
N ALA A 21 8.39 -67.09 -26.55
CA ALA A 21 8.66 -66.01 -27.52
C ALA A 21 7.44 -65.12 -27.77
N ALA A 22 6.25 -65.72 -27.81
CA ALA A 22 5.02 -64.97 -28.09
C ALA A 22 4.71 -63.86 -27.04
N PRO A 23 4.75 -64.14 -25.71
CA PRO A 23 4.53 -63.09 -24.71
C PRO A 23 5.64 -62.03 -24.73
N LEU A 24 6.89 -62.38 -25.01
CA LEU A 24 7.99 -61.42 -25.12
C LEU A 24 7.83 -60.50 -26.32
N CYS A 25 7.47 -61.06 -27.48
CA CYS A 25 7.16 -60.26 -28.68
C CYS A 25 5.97 -59.33 -28.45
N LEU A 26 4.91 -59.81 -27.80
CA LEU A 26 3.75 -58.98 -27.45
C LEU A 26 4.15 -57.85 -26.50
N MET A 27 4.97 -58.14 -25.50
CA MET A 27 5.49 -57.13 -24.56
C MET A 27 6.33 -56.06 -25.28
N LEU A 28 7.21 -56.45 -26.19
CA LEU A 28 8.02 -55.54 -27.00
C LEU A 28 7.14 -54.66 -27.92
N VAL A 29 6.11 -55.25 -28.53
CA VAL A 29 5.16 -54.51 -29.33
C VAL A 29 4.37 -53.50 -28.50
N LEU A 30 3.92 -53.87 -27.31
CA LEU A 30 3.23 -52.96 -26.38
C LEU A 30 4.13 -51.81 -25.90
N LEU A 31 5.40 -52.11 -25.58
CA LEU A 31 6.40 -51.10 -25.21
C LEU A 31 6.71 -50.14 -26.36
N ALA A 32 6.83 -50.67 -27.60
CA ALA A 32 7.03 -49.86 -28.79
C ALA A 32 5.79 -48.98 -29.07
N ALA A 33 4.59 -49.55 -28.96
CA ALA A 33 3.34 -48.81 -29.12
C ALA A 33 3.18 -47.70 -28.06
N ASP A 34 3.58 -47.97 -26.82
CA ASP A 34 3.55 -46.95 -25.74
C ASP A 34 4.49 -45.78 -26.01
N ARG A 35 5.69 -46.05 -26.53
CA ARG A 35 6.64 -45.02 -26.94
C ARG A 35 6.21 -44.22 -28.18
N LEU A 36 5.60 -44.87 -29.15
CA LEU A 36 5.10 -44.24 -30.38
C LEU A 36 3.83 -43.42 -30.16
N PHE A 37 3.01 -43.84 -29.23
CA PHE A 37 1.74 -43.22 -28.88
C PHE A 37 1.69 -42.89 -27.38
N PRO A 38 2.52 -41.98 -26.88
CA PRO A 38 2.62 -41.69 -25.45
C PRO A 38 1.26 -41.26 -24.88
N LEU A 39 1.08 -41.51 -23.59
CA LEU A 39 -0.11 -41.07 -22.86
C LEU A 39 -0.18 -39.55 -22.87
N PRO A 40 -1.29 -38.95 -23.40
CA PRO A 40 -1.43 -37.52 -23.43
C PRO A 40 -1.76 -37.00 -22.02
N LEU A 41 -0.75 -36.90 -21.19
CA LEU A 41 -0.90 -36.22 -19.92
C LEU A 41 -1.07 -34.72 -20.21
N PRO A 42 -2.00 -34.08 -19.53
CA PRO A 42 -2.22 -32.66 -19.76
C PRO A 42 -1.02 -31.84 -19.31
N ASP A 43 -0.67 -30.85 -20.11
CA ASP A 43 0.18 -29.77 -19.63
C ASP A 43 -0.49 -29.10 -18.41
N ASP A 44 0.33 -28.59 -17.47
CA ASP A 44 -0.12 -28.00 -16.20
C ASP A 44 -0.88 -26.66 -16.36
N ASP A 45 -1.67 -26.51 -17.43
CA ASP A 45 -2.55 -25.35 -17.57
C ASP A 45 -3.80 -25.51 -16.70
N LEU A 46 -3.55 -25.40 -15.40
CA LEU A 46 -4.59 -25.37 -14.39
C LEU A 46 -5.07 -23.95 -14.16
N ALA A 47 -6.35 -23.81 -13.93
CA ALA A 47 -6.93 -22.57 -13.46
C ALA A 47 -6.27 -22.15 -12.14
N ARG A 48 -5.98 -20.86 -11.97
CA ARG A 48 -5.26 -20.36 -10.80
C ARG A 48 -6.21 -19.81 -9.76
N VAL A 49 -5.90 -20.10 -8.49
CA VAL A 49 -6.66 -19.60 -7.34
C VAL A 49 -5.71 -18.82 -6.45
N VAL A 50 -6.11 -17.59 -6.11
CA VAL A 50 -5.41 -16.77 -5.12
C VAL A 50 -6.09 -16.96 -3.79
N LEU A 51 -5.30 -17.36 -2.79
CA LEU A 51 -5.77 -17.72 -1.45
C LEU A 51 -5.30 -16.69 -0.43
N ALA A 52 -6.13 -16.41 0.56
CA ALA A 52 -5.75 -15.72 1.78
C ALA A 52 -4.83 -16.60 2.66
N GLU A 53 -4.34 -16.05 3.76
CA GLU A 53 -3.48 -16.76 4.72
C GLU A 53 -4.15 -18.02 5.30
N ASP A 54 -5.45 -17.95 5.57
CA ASP A 54 -6.26 -19.05 6.10
C ASP A 54 -6.75 -20.05 5.04
N GLY A 55 -6.32 -19.90 3.79
CA GLY A 55 -6.75 -20.73 2.67
C GLY A 55 -8.08 -20.32 2.04
N THR A 56 -8.74 -19.28 2.53
CA THR A 56 -9.97 -18.74 1.90
C THR A 56 -9.66 -18.24 0.49
N PRO A 57 -10.43 -18.65 -0.55
CA PRO A 57 -10.24 -18.12 -1.88
C PRO A 57 -10.57 -16.62 -1.95
N LEU A 58 -9.61 -15.83 -2.43
CA LEU A 58 -9.77 -14.40 -2.69
C LEU A 58 -10.25 -14.14 -4.10
N TRP A 59 -9.63 -14.82 -5.06
CA TRP A 59 -9.91 -14.68 -6.49
C TRP A 59 -9.61 -15.97 -7.23
N ARG A 60 -10.37 -16.22 -8.27
CA ARG A 60 -10.20 -17.37 -9.14
C ARG A 60 -10.05 -16.90 -10.57
N PHE A 61 -9.17 -17.54 -11.30
CA PHE A 61 -9.00 -17.36 -12.74
C PHE A 61 -9.45 -18.61 -13.45
N ALA A 62 -10.03 -18.46 -14.64
CA ALA A 62 -10.18 -19.58 -15.56
C ALA A 62 -8.81 -19.92 -16.17
N ASP A 63 -8.67 -21.15 -16.70
CA ASP A 63 -7.50 -21.52 -17.51
C ASP A 63 -7.53 -20.82 -18.90
N GLY A 64 -6.54 -21.11 -19.74
CA GLY A 64 -6.42 -20.53 -21.09
C GLY A 64 -7.62 -20.81 -22.00
N ASP A 65 -8.35 -21.89 -21.76
CA ASP A 65 -9.55 -22.30 -22.50
C ASP A 65 -10.84 -21.72 -21.91
N GLY A 66 -10.75 -20.91 -20.86
CA GLY A 66 -11.91 -20.35 -20.16
C GLY A 66 -12.63 -21.35 -19.27
N VAL A 67 -11.98 -22.47 -18.91
CA VAL A 67 -12.53 -23.51 -18.04
C VAL A 67 -12.12 -23.26 -16.59
N TRP A 68 -13.09 -23.44 -15.69
CA TRP A 68 -12.89 -23.34 -14.24
C TRP A 68 -12.49 -24.71 -13.71
N ARG A 69 -11.18 -24.88 -13.47
CA ARG A 69 -10.59 -26.15 -13.03
C ARG A 69 -9.60 -25.88 -11.91
N TYR A 70 -10.04 -26.08 -10.65
CA TYR A 70 -9.19 -25.82 -9.49
C TYR A 70 -8.46 -27.08 -9.07
N PRO A 71 -7.13 -27.02 -8.91
CA PRO A 71 -6.35 -28.18 -8.50
C PRO A 71 -6.76 -28.61 -7.09
N ILE A 72 -6.90 -29.92 -6.93
CA ILE A 72 -7.19 -30.55 -5.64
C ILE A 72 -6.59 -31.96 -5.62
N SER A 73 -6.08 -32.36 -4.46
CA SER A 73 -5.62 -33.71 -4.19
C SER A 73 -6.70 -34.54 -3.47
N PRO A 74 -6.65 -35.89 -3.53
CA PRO A 74 -7.65 -36.75 -2.88
C PRO A 74 -7.80 -36.52 -1.38
N ASP A 75 -6.74 -36.19 -0.67
CA ASP A 75 -6.70 -35.90 0.77
C ASP A 75 -7.37 -34.56 1.16
N GLU A 76 -7.54 -33.65 0.19
CA GLU A 76 -8.23 -32.38 0.39
C GLU A 76 -9.74 -32.46 0.14
N VAL A 77 -10.27 -33.63 -0.20
CA VAL A 77 -11.69 -33.83 -0.48
C VAL A 77 -12.36 -34.60 0.65
N SER A 78 -13.62 -34.26 0.95
CA SER A 78 -14.43 -34.95 1.97
C SER A 78 -14.42 -36.46 1.76
N PRO A 79 -14.15 -37.29 2.79
CA PRO A 79 -14.25 -38.72 2.71
C PRO A 79 -15.62 -39.19 2.19
N TYR A 80 -16.70 -38.48 2.55
CA TYR A 80 -18.04 -38.80 2.05
C TYR A 80 -18.14 -38.70 0.52
N TYR A 81 -17.46 -37.73 -0.09
CA TYR A 81 -17.46 -37.65 -1.55
C TYR A 81 -16.70 -38.79 -2.20
N LEU A 82 -15.54 -39.15 -1.68
CA LEU A 82 -14.75 -40.27 -2.21
C LEU A 82 -15.52 -41.60 -2.06
N GLU A 83 -16.15 -41.84 -0.90
CA GLU A 83 -16.99 -43.01 -0.66
C GLU A 83 -18.19 -43.05 -1.64
N ALA A 84 -18.87 -41.92 -1.83
CA ALA A 84 -20.01 -41.84 -2.74
C ALA A 84 -19.58 -42.04 -4.20
N LEU A 85 -18.49 -41.39 -4.63
CA LEU A 85 -17.94 -41.48 -5.98
C LEU A 85 -17.53 -42.93 -6.30
N LEU A 86 -16.68 -43.52 -5.48
CA LEU A 86 -16.16 -44.87 -5.69
C LEU A 86 -17.28 -45.90 -5.65
N THR A 87 -18.20 -45.83 -4.67
CA THR A 87 -19.31 -46.79 -4.57
C THR A 87 -20.26 -46.70 -5.76
N TYR A 88 -20.48 -45.46 -6.29
CA TYR A 88 -21.41 -45.25 -7.37
C TYR A 88 -20.82 -45.56 -8.74
N GLU A 89 -19.59 -45.08 -9.03
CA GLU A 89 -18.95 -45.16 -10.34
C GLU A 89 -18.08 -46.42 -10.47
N ASP A 90 -17.28 -46.82 -9.43
CA ASP A 90 -16.33 -47.91 -9.53
C ASP A 90 -15.97 -48.47 -8.13
N ARG A 91 -16.83 -49.34 -7.58
CA ARG A 91 -16.66 -49.90 -6.21
C ARG A 91 -15.36 -50.68 -6.01
N TRP A 92 -14.78 -51.21 -7.09
CA TRP A 92 -13.59 -52.04 -7.03
C TRP A 92 -12.36 -51.35 -7.62
N PHE A 93 -12.37 -50.00 -7.68
CA PHE A 93 -11.34 -49.15 -8.29
C PHE A 93 -9.91 -49.59 -7.90
N TYR A 94 -9.68 -49.78 -6.61
CA TYR A 94 -8.35 -50.19 -6.08
C TYR A 94 -7.98 -51.66 -6.28
N ARG A 95 -8.90 -52.50 -6.85
CA ARG A 95 -8.71 -53.94 -6.93
C ARG A 95 -8.54 -54.49 -8.35
N HIS A 96 -8.79 -53.70 -9.38
CA HIS A 96 -8.66 -54.10 -10.78
C HIS A 96 -7.64 -53.26 -11.52
N PRO A 97 -6.93 -53.80 -12.57
CA PRO A 97 -5.96 -53.08 -13.38
C PRO A 97 -6.66 -52.22 -14.47
N GLY A 98 -7.47 -51.25 -14.08
CA GLY A 98 -8.14 -50.30 -14.97
C GLY A 98 -9.42 -50.78 -15.65
N VAL A 99 -9.54 -52.04 -15.93
CA VAL A 99 -10.73 -52.66 -16.51
C VAL A 99 -11.28 -53.75 -15.56
N ASN A 100 -12.58 -53.71 -15.30
CA ASN A 100 -13.26 -54.71 -14.47
C ASN A 100 -13.98 -55.74 -15.36
N PRO A 101 -13.42 -56.97 -15.54
CA PRO A 101 -14.00 -57.97 -16.42
C PRO A 101 -15.40 -58.41 -15.98
N LEU A 102 -15.61 -58.52 -14.66
CA LEU A 102 -16.92 -58.90 -14.10
C LEU A 102 -18.00 -57.86 -14.35
N ALA A 103 -17.61 -56.58 -14.28
CA ALA A 103 -18.54 -55.47 -14.60
C ALA A 103 -18.85 -55.44 -16.09
N LEU A 104 -17.88 -55.70 -16.96
CA LEU A 104 -18.09 -55.79 -18.41
C LEU A 104 -19.00 -56.98 -18.77
N GLY A 105 -18.75 -58.17 -18.21
CA GLY A 105 -19.58 -59.35 -18.39
C GLY A 105 -21.03 -59.14 -17.96
N ARG A 106 -21.22 -58.57 -16.78
CA ARG A 106 -22.55 -58.18 -16.26
C ARG A 106 -23.25 -57.16 -17.17
N ALA A 107 -22.53 -56.13 -17.60
CA ALA A 107 -23.11 -55.09 -18.51
C ALA A 107 -23.48 -55.67 -19.88
N ALA A 108 -22.65 -56.56 -20.44
CA ALA A 108 -22.96 -57.28 -21.67
C ALA A 108 -24.21 -58.14 -21.52
N TRP A 109 -24.31 -58.91 -20.44
CA TRP A 109 -25.49 -59.74 -20.14
C TRP A 109 -26.77 -58.88 -19.98
N GLN A 110 -26.70 -57.82 -19.19
CA GLN A 110 -27.86 -56.92 -18.96
C GLN A 110 -28.33 -56.17 -20.22
N ASN A 111 -27.41 -55.81 -21.09
CA ASN A 111 -27.72 -55.14 -22.34
C ASN A 111 -28.31 -56.11 -23.38
N LEU A 112 -27.82 -57.37 -23.42
CA LEU A 112 -28.34 -58.41 -24.28
C LEU A 112 -29.73 -58.85 -23.83
N SER A 113 -29.91 -59.09 -22.53
CA SER A 113 -31.20 -59.56 -21.97
C SER A 113 -32.29 -58.46 -21.93
N GLY A 114 -31.87 -57.17 -21.84
CA GLY A 114 -32.82 -56.04 -21.73
C GLY A 114 -33.17 -55.38 -23.06
N GLY A 115 -32.58 -55.77 -24.20
CA GLY A 115 -32.81 -55.16 -25.54
C GLY A 115 -32.50 -53.68 -25.66
N ARG A 116 -31.92 -53.09 -24.61
CA ARG A 116 -31.53 -51.68 -24.50
C ARG A 116 -30.29 -51.51 -23.62
N LEU A 117 -29.56 -50.40 -23.80
CA LEU A 117 -28.41 -50.07 -22.98
C LEU A 117 -28.84 -49.77 -21.55
N VAL A 118 -28.80 -50.74 -20.64
CA VAL A 118 -29.27 -50.65 -19.26
C VAL A 118 -28.11 -50.36 -18.30
N SER A 119 -26.87 -50.87 -18.60
CA SER A 119 -25.73 -50.74 -17.71
C SER A 119 -24.44 -50.44 -18.47
N GLY A 120 -23.63 -49.54 -17.94
CA GLY A 120 -22.27 -49.27 -18.42
C GLY A 120 -21.22 -50.03 -17.60
N GLY A 121 -20.32 -50.76 -18.29
CA GLY A 121 -19.18 -51.43 -17.64
C GLY A 121 -17.92 -50.60 -17.62
N SER A 122 -18.00 -49.28 -17.67
CA SER A 122 -16.82 -48.39 -17.68
C SER A 122 -16.35 -48.12 -16.26
N THR A 123 -15.07 -48.30 -16.00
CA THR A 123 -14.40 -48.01 -14.74
C THR A 123 -14.01 -46.54 -14.65
N LEU A 124 -13.56 -46.10 -13.48
CA LEU A 124 -13.06 -44.72 -13.26
C LEU A 124 -11.83 -44.43 -14.15
N SER A 125 -10.87 -45.39 -14.25
CA SER A 125 -9.71 -45.26 -15.13
C SER A 125 -10.10 -45.13 -16.60
N MET A 126 -11.16 -45.83 -17.05
CA MET A 126 -11.69 -45.69 -18.42
C MET A 126 -12.34 -44.33 -18.63
N GLN A 127 -12.95 -43.76 -17.61
CA GLN A 127 -13.49 -42.39 -17.69
C GLN A 127 -12.38 -41.35 -17.80
N VAL A 128 -11.32 -41.50 -16.99
CA VAL A 128 -10.12 -40.63 -17.09
C VAL A 128 -9.47 -40.75 -18.46
N ALA A 129 -9.28 -41.98 -18.98
CA ALA A 129 -8.75 -42.17 -20.33
C ALA A 129 -9.54 -41.40 -21.40
N ARG A 130 -10.86 -41.37 -21.29
CA ARG A 130 -11.72 -40.63 -22.20
C ARG A 130 -11.67 -39.11 -21.98
N LEU A 131 -11.44 -38.64 -20.75
CA LEU A 131 -11.28 -37.22 -20.45
C LEU A 131 -9.97 -36.67 -21.01
N LEU A 132 -8.89 -37.49 -20.99
CA LEU A 132 -7.58 -37.10 -21.49
C LEU A 132 -7.48 -37.20 -23.03
N ASP A 133 -8.13 -38.21 -23.64
CA ASP A 133 -8.09 -38.44 -25.07
C ASP A 133 -9.53 -38.71 -25.60
N PRO A 134 -10.32 -37.62 -25.84
CA PRO A 134 -11.70 -37.75 -26.30
C PRO A 134 -11.81 -38.50 -27.62
N HIS A 135 -12.78 -39.38 -27.72
CA HIS A 135 -13.02 -40.23 -28.93
C HIS A 135 -14.51 -40.50 -29.14
N ALA A 136 -14.87 -40.85 -30.37
CA ALA A 136 -16.24 -41.17 -30.73
C ALA A 136 -16.73 -42.47 -30.03
N ARG A 137 -18.03 -42.57 -29.80
CA ARG A 137 -18.71 -43.78 -29.27
C ARG A 137 -18.82 -44.84 -30.37
N SER A 138 -17.69 -45.42 -30.77
CA SER A 138 -17.54 -46.45 -31.78
C SER A 138 -16.67 -47.60 -31.26
N VAL A 139 -16.64 -48.72 -31.95
CA VAL A 139 -15.78 -49.86 -31.59
C VAL A 139 -14.30 -49.45 -31.59
N PRO A 140 -13.76 -48.77 -32.65
CA PRO A 140 -12.38 -48.27 -32.62
C PRO A 140 -12.12 -47.31 -31.44
N GLY A 141 -13.07 -46.38 -31.14
CA GLY A 141 -12.98 -45.52 -29.97
C GLY A 141 -12.92 -46.30 -28.65
N LYS A 142 -13.68 -47.39 -28.54
CA LYS A 142 -13.61 -48.26 -27.35
C LYS A 142 -12.28 -49.00 -27.20
N LEU A 143 -11.69 -49.44 -28.29
CA LEU A 143 -10.33 -50.03 -28.29
C LEU A 143 -9.28 -48.99 -27.90
N LYS A 144 -9.37 -47.78 -28.44
CA LYS A 144 -8.53 -46.66 -28.08
C LYS A 144 -8.65 -46.35 -26.55
N GLN A 145 -9.86 -46.37 -26.02
CA GLN A 145 -10.12 -46.15 -24.59
C GLN A 145 -9.44 -47.23 -23.73
N LEU A 146 -9.56 -48.50 -24.15
CA LEU A 146 -8.92 -49.63 -23.44
C LEU A 146 -7.36 -49.50 -23.41
N TRP A 147 -6.80 -49.14 -24.58
CA TRP A 147 -5.35 -48.88 -24.66
C TRP A 147 -4.92 -47.74 -23.75
N ARG A 148 -5.60 -46.60 -23.80
CA ARG A 148 -5.30 -45.48 -22.91
C ARG A 148 -5.49 -45.82 -21.42
N THR A 149 -6.48 -46.67 -21.11
CA THR A 149 -6.70 -47.15 -19.75
C THR A 149 -5.52 -48.03 -19.29
N ALA A 150 -5.00 -48.91 -20.15
CA ALA A 150 -3.84 -49.73 -19.83
C ALA A 150 -2.57 -48.87 -19.62
N GLN A 151 -2.38 -47.83 -20.45
CA GLN A 151 -1.28 -46.87 -20.26
C GLN A 151 -1.40 -46.10 -18.92
N LEU A 152 -2.62 -45.62 -18.57
CA LEU A 152 -2.85 -44.93 -17.30
C LEU A 152 -2.43 -45.82 -16.10
N GLU A 153 -2.87 -47.05 -16.07
CA GLU A 153 -2.57 -48.00 -14.98
C GLU A 153 -1.11 -48.48 -14.96
N TRP A 154 -0.41 -48.34 -16.10
CA TRP A 154 1.02 -48.66 -16.19
C TRP A 154 1.90 -47.56 -15.69
N HIS A 155 1.54 -46.29 -16.01
CA HIS A 155 2.36 -45.11 -15.73
C HIS A 155 2.00 -44.40 -14.43
N LEU A 156 0.75 -44.54 -13.94
CA LEU A 156 0.24 -43.80 -12.79
C LEU A 156 -0.30 -44.71 -11.71
N SER A 157 -0.15 -44.27 -10.46
CA SER A 157 -0.79 -44.89 -9.31
C SER A 157 -2.32 -44.68 -9.30
N LYS A 158 -3.04 -45.42 -8.50
CA LYS A 158 -4.48 -45.28 -8.32
C LYS A 158 -4.84 -43.88 -7.77
N GLU A 159 -4.03 -43.36 -6.88
CA GLU A 159 -4.18 -42.01 -6.31
C GLU A 159 -4.03 -40.91 -7.38
N GLU A 160 -3.03 -41.06 -8.28
CA GLU A 160 -2.82 -40.11 -9.38
C GLU A 160 -3.98 -40.17 -10.40
N ILE A 161 -4.47 -41.37 -10.75
CA ILE A 161 -5.63 -41.57 -11.62
C ILE A 161 -6.89 -40.95 -10.98
N LEU A 162 -7.09 -41.16 -9.66
CA LEU A 162 -8.18 -40.55 -8.92
C LEU A 162 -8.04 -39.02 -8.93
N GLY A 163 -6.84 -38.48 -8.70
CA GLY A 163 -6.52 -37.07 -8.77
C GLY A 163 -6.88 -36.46 -10.14
N LEU A 164 -6.55 -37.14 -11.24
CA LEU A 164 -6.94 -36.71 -12.57
C LEU A 164 -8.47 -36.64 -12.75
N TYR A 165 -9.19 -37.62 -12.20
CA TYR A 165 -10.66 -37.59 -12.23
C TYR A 165 -11.21 -36.42 -11.42
N LEU A 166 -10.74 -36.24 -10.18
CA LEU A 166 -11.19 -35.17 -9.28
C LEU A 166 -11.01 -33.78 -9.89
N ASN A 167 -9.96 -33.60 -10.69
CA ASN A 167 -9.63 -32.33 -11.32
C ASN A 167 -10.29 -32.10 -12.70
N ARG A 168 -10.73 -33.17 -13.41
CA ARG A 168 -11.16 -33.06 -14.81
C ARG A 168 -12.57 -33.55 -15.10
N ALA A 169 -13.24 -34.22 -14.17
CA ALA A 169 -14.61 -34.67 -14.35
C ALA A 169 -15.53 -33.45 -14.68
N PRO A 170 -16.41 -33.53 -15.68
CA PRO A 170 -17.27 -32.43 -16.06
C PRO A 170 -18.46 -32.31 -15.12
N PHE A 171 -18.74 -31.09 -14.63
CA PHE A 171 -19.87 -30.79 -13.76
C PHE A 171 -20.95 -29.91 -14.40
N GLY A 172 -20.73 -29.51 -15.66
CA GLY A 172 -21.67 -28.75 -16.46
C GLY A 172 -21.18 -27.34 -16.83
N GLY A 173 -21.46 -26.96 -18.09
CA GLY A 173 -20.90 -25.73 -18.65
C GLY A 173 -19.37 -25.76 -18.69
N THR A 174 -18.73 -24.72 -18.20
CA THR A 174 -17.27 -24.58 -18.12
C THR A 174 -16.68 -25.10 -16.79
N LEU A 175 -17.48 -25.77 -15.94
CA LEU A 175 -17.02 -26.31 -14.66
C LEU A 175 -16.44 -27.70 -14.84
N GLN A 176 -15.16 -27.87 -14.47
CA GLN A 176 -14.47 -29.15 -14.42
C GLN A 176 -13.79 -29.33 -13.05
N GLY A 177 -13.83 -30.56 -12.55
CA GLY A 177 -13.31 -30.92 -11.23
C GLY A 177 -14.25 -30.63 -10.08
N VAL A 178 -14.11 -31.47 -9.02
CA VAL A 178 -14.97 -31.41 -7.84
C VAL A 178 -14.80 -30.10 -7.07
N ALA A 179 -13.59 -29.55 -7.04
CA ALA A 179 -13.33 -28.29 -6.34
C ALA A 179 -14.08 -27.12 -7.01
N ALA A 180 -14.03 -27.00 -8.32
CA ALA A 180 -14.79 -25.99 -9.04
C ALA A 180 -16.30 -26.14 -8.86
N ALA A 181 -16.81 -27.38 -8.88
CA ALA A 181 -18.21 -27.68 -8.67
C ALA A 181 -18.68 -27.37 -7.24
N SER A 182 -17.91 -27.78 -6.22
CA SER A 182 -18.22 -27.51 -4.82
C SER A 182 -18.34 -26.01 -4.54
N TRP A 183 -17.36 -25.24 -4.98
CA TRP A 183 -17.40 -23.80 -4.79
C TRP A 183 -18.48 -23.09 -5.60
N SER A 184 -18.74 -23.55 -6.84
CA SER A 184 -19.71 -22.88 -7.72
C SER A 184 -21.16 -23.21 -7.38
N TYR A 185 -21.45 -24.43 -6.94
CA TYR A 185 -22.79 -24.86 -6.62
C TYR A 185 -23.12 -24.72 -5.12
N LEU A 186 -22.14 -25.00 -4.24
CA LEU A 186 -22.37 -25.11 -2.81
C LEU A 186 -21.68 -24.01 -1.99
N GLY A 187 -20.79 -23.22 -2.60
CA GLY A 187 -20.12 -22.10 -1.94
C GLY A 187 -19.12 -22.47 -0.85
N LYS A 188 -18.69 -23.74 -0.80
CA LYS A 188 -17.80 -24.26 0.26
C LYS A 188 -16.67 -25.14 -0.30
N SER A 189 -15.68 -25.36 0.58
CA SER A 189 -14.55 -26.27 0.29
C SER A 189 -15.06 -27.70 0.06
N PRO A 190 -14.48 -28.44 -0.90
CA PRO A 190 -14.75 -29.87 -1.09
C PRO A 190 -14.48 -30.73 0.16
N ALA A 191 -13.62 -30.29 1.07
CA ALA A 191 -13.35 -30.98 2.34
C ALA A 191 -14.57 -30.98 3.28
N ASN A 192 -15.48 -30.01 3.15
CA ASN A 192 -16.58 -29.77 4.08
C ASN A 192 -17.96 -30.18 3.52
N LEU A 193 -18.00 -31.10 2.57
CA LEU A 193 -19.24 -31.59 1.98
C LEU A 193 -20.03 -32.47 2.98
N THR A 194 -21.33 -32.24 3.10
CA THR A 194 -22.25 -33.15 3.79
C THR A 194 -22.45 -34.42 2.97
N ARG A 195 -23.07 -35.45 3.53
CA ARG A 195 -23.40 -36.69 2.80
C ARG A 195 -24.33 -36.42 1.62
N ALA A 196 -25.31 -35.54 1.76
CA ALA A 196 -26.23 -35.18 0.70
C ALA A 196 -25.50 -34.44 -0.44
N GLU A 197 -24.66 -33.49 -0.11
CA GLU A 197 -23.85 -32.72 -1.07
C GLU A 197 -22.81 -33.60 -1.77
N ALA A 198 -22.15 -34.48 -1.04
CA ALA A 198 -21.22 -35.45 -1.57
C ALA A 198 -21.87 -36.37 -2.61
N ALA A 199 -23.04 -36.93 -2.29
CA ALA A 199 -23.81 -37.75 -3.21
C ALA A 199 -24.32 -36.95 -4.43
N LEU A 200 -24.70 -35.69 -4.23
CA LEU A 200 -25.08 -34.79 -5.32
C LEU A 200 -23.91 -34.61 -6.31
N LEU A 201 -22.74 -34.20 -5.81
CA LEU A 201 -21.60 -33.98 -6.69
C LEU A 201 -21.10 -35.27 -7.35
N ALA A 202 -21.17 -36.42 -6.67
CA ALA A 202 -20.75 -37.71 -7.23
C ALA A 202 -21.58 -38.15 -8.46
N VAL A 203 -22.85 -37.71 -8.57
CA VAL A 203 -23.72 -38.11 -9.68
C VAL A 203 -23.65 -37.16 -10.87
N LEU A 204 -23.23 -35.91 -10.70
CA LEU A 204 -23.25 -34.88 -11.76
C LEU A 204 -22.44 -35.25 -13.00
N PRO A 205 -21.20 -35.83 -12.89
CA PRO A 205 -20.38 -36.14 -14.06
C PRO A 205 -21.00 -37.15 -15.01
N GLN A 206 -21.96 -37.95 -14.56
CA GLN A 206 -22.66 -38.94 -15.41
C GLN A 206 -23.48 -38.27 -16.55
N ALA A 207 -24.09 -37.13 -16.28
CA ALA A 207 -24.89 -36.41 -17.24
C ALA A 207 -24.86 -34.89 -16.94
N PRO A 208 -23.70 -34.23 -17.07
CA PRO A 208 -23.43 -32.91 -16.51
C PRO A 208 -24.41 -31.84 -17.03
N SER A 209 -24.77 -31.85 -18.30
CA SER A 209 -25.74 -30.87 -18.85
C SER A 209 -27.16 -31.09 -18.39
N ARG A 210 -27.55 -32.35 -18.17
CA ARG A 210 -28.93 -32.74 -17.80
C ARG A 210 -29.21 -32.63 -16.31
N LEU A 211 -28.16 -32.83 -15.50
CA LEU A 211 -28.25 -32.88 -14.03
C LEU A 211 -27.74 -31.58 -13.37
N ARG A 212 -27.46 -30.54 -14.14
CA ARG A 212 -27.05 -29.22 -13.58
C ARG A 212 -28.04 -28.74 -12.54
N PRO A 213 -27.63 -28.62 -11.27
CA PRO A 213 -28.55 -28.28 -10.19
C PRO A 213 -29.06 -26.84 -10.27
N ASP A 214 -28.30 -25.93 -10.92
CA ASP A 214 -28.70 -24.54 -11.17
C ASP A 214 -29.77 -24.38 -12.27
N ARG A 215 -29.98 -25.43 -13.09
CA ARG A 215 -31.00 -25.43 -14.16
C ARG A 215 -32.12 -26.45 -13.92
N HIS A 216 -31.77 -27.56 -13.29
CA HIS A 216 -32.68 -28.71 -13.10
C HIS A 216 -32.56 -29.28 -11.69
N PRO A 217 -32.89 -28.51 -10.63
CA PRO A 217 -32.69 -28.93 -9.23
C PRO A 217 -33.43 -30.23 -8.87
N GLU A 218 -34.65 -30.43 -9.36
CA GLU A 218 -35.43 -31.64 -9.11
C GLU A 218 -34.78 -32.89 -9.72
N ARG A 219 -34.22 -32.79 -10.94
CA ARG A 219 -33.51 -33.90 -11.58
C ARG A 219 -32.20 -34.23 -10.83
N ALA A 220 -31.51 -33.18 -10.40
CA ALA A 220 -30.29 -33.34 -9.59
C ALA A 220 -30.62 -34.02 -8.25
N GLN A 221 -31.69 -33.63 -7.60
CA GLN A 221 -32.17 -34.23 -6.34
C GLN A 221 -32.54 -35.68 -6.54
N ALA A 222 -33.35 -36.02 -7.53
CA ALA A 222 -33.72 -37.38 -7.83
C ALA A 222 -32.51 -38.29 -8.13
N ALA A 223 -31.51 -37.74 -8.84
CA ALA A 223 -30.25 -38.45 -9.12
C ALA A 223 -29.40 -38.65 -7.86
N ARG A 224 -29.29 -37.64 -6.98
CA ARG A 224 -28.64 -37.69 -5.69
C ARG A 224 -29.29 -38.76 -4.81
N ASP A 225 -30.61 -38.77 -4.70
CA ASP A 225 -31.35 -39.72 -3.88
C ASP A 225 -31.15 -41.16 -4.33
N LYS A 226 -30.99 -41.40 -5.62
CA LYS A 226 -30.59 -42.70 -6.17
C LYS A 226 -29.21 -43.15 -5.66
N VAL A 227 -28.25 -42.23 -5.60
CA VAL A 227 -26.91 -42.52 -5.04
C VAL A 227 -27.02 -42.84 -3.57
N LEU A 228 -27.76 -42.04 -2.79
CA LEU A 228 -27.94 -42.25 -1.34
C LEU A 228 -28.55 -43.60 -1.04
N ARG A 229 -29.63 -44.00 -1.76
CA ARG A 229 -30.25 -45.33 -1.59
C ARG A 229 -29.31 -46.47 -1.96
N ARG A 230 -28.44 -46.27 -2.96
CA ARG A 230 -27.44 -47.27 -3.35
C ARG A 230 -26.34 -47.43 -2.30
N LEU A 231 -25.88 -46.32 -1.69
CA LEU A 231 -24.93 -46.34 -0.56
C LEU A 231 -25.48 -47.10 0.67
N ALA A 232 -26.76 -46.88 0.99
CA ALA A 232 -27.45 -47.66 2.03
C ALA A 232 -27.53 -49.14 1.67
N GLY A 233 -27.90 -49.48 0.43
CA GLY A 233 -28.03 -50.84 -0.04
C GLY A 233 -26.73 -51.62 -0.03
N PHE A 234 -25.59 -50.91 -0.18
CA PHE A 234 -24.24 -51.51 -0.03
C PHE A 234 -23.67 -51.39 1.38
N GLN A 235 -24.45 -50.89 2.35
CA GLN A 235 -24.03 -50.70 3.75
C GLN A 235 -22.77 -49.85 3.91
N VAL A 236 -22.54 -48.93 2.98
CA VAL A 236 -21.41 -47.95 3.05
C VAL A 236 -21.71 -46.89 4.09
N TRP A 237 -22.95 -46.41 4.11
CA TRP A 237 -23.45 -45.47 5.13
C TRP A 237 -24.62 -46.08 5.91
N PRO A 238 -24.74 -45.76 7.21
CA PRO A 238 -25.85 -46.18 8.03
C PRO A 238 -27.20 -45.70 7.46
N GLN A 239 -28.25 -46.50 7.57
CA GLN A 239 -29.59 -46.16 7.04
C GLN A 239 -30.12 -44.86 7.66
N SER A 240 -29.87 -44.60 8.95
CA SER A 240 -30.25 -43.35 9.63
C SER A 240 -29.59 -42.13 8.94
N ALA A 241 -28.27 -42.17 8.71
CA ALA A 241 -27.56 -41.09 8.08
C ALA A 241 -27.99 -40.86 6.61
N VAL A 242 -28.39 -41.92 5.89
CA VAL A 242 -28.95 -41.80 4.54
C VAL A 242 -30.36 -41.19 4.60
N LYS A 243 -31.16 -41.56 5.60
CA LYS A 243 -32.50 -40.94 5.81
C LYS A 243 -32.39 -39.46 6.01
N ASP A 244 -31.52 -39.02 6.91
CA ASP A 244 -31.24 -37.59 7.16
C ASP A 244 -30.79 -36.86 5.90
N ALA A 245 -29.85 -37.46 5.14
CA ALA A 245 -29.36 -36.91 3.86
C ALA A 245 -30.46 -36.84 2.75
N LEU A 246 -31.45 -37.70 2.77
CA LEU A 246 -32.59 -37.65 1.84
C LEU A 246 -33.55 -36.50 2.15
N GLU A 247 -33.70 -36.14 3.43
CA GLU A 247 -34.49 -35.01 3.87
C GLU A 247 -33.82 -33.64 3.59
N GLU A 248 -32.49 -33.62 3.43
CA GLU A 248 -31.74 -32.41 3.10
C GLU A 248 -32.07 -31.91 1.68
N PRO A 249 -32.62 -30.70 1.48
CA PRO A 249 -32.95 -30.20 0.14
C PRO A 249 -31.67 -29.85 -0.64
N VAL A 250 -31.74 -29.85 -1.98
CA VAL A 250 -30.68 -29.35 -2.84
C VAL A 250 -30.71 -27.83 -2.83
N LEU A 251 -29.94 -27.22 -1.92
CA LEU A 251 -29.77 -25.79 -1.82
C LEU A 251 -28.49 -25.38 -2.51
N LEU A 252 -28.60 -24.48 -3.46
CA LEU A 252 -27.45 -23.89 -4.11
C LEU A 252 -27.02 -22.63 -3.37
N ALA A 253 -25.74 -22.48 -3.17
CA ALA A 253 -25.22 -21.21 -2.71
C ALA A 253 -25.51 -20.12 -3.76
N PRO A 254 -25.86 -18.90 -3.32
CA PRO A 254 -25.84 -17.77 -4.23
C PRO A 254 -24.50 -17.76 -4.97
N ARG A 255 -24.47 -17.47 -6.25
CA ARG A 255 -23.24 -17.37 -7.02
C ARG A 255 -22.35 -16.27 -6.43
N GLN A 256 -21.69 -16.58 -5.35
CA GLN A 256 -20.65 -15.76 -4.77
C GLN A 256 -19.31 -16.24 -5.34
N GLU A 257 -18.96 -15.68 -6.49
CA GLU A 257 -17.57 -15.73 -6.88
C GLU A 257 -16.78 -14.94 -5.83
N PRO A 258 -15.69 -15.52 -5.28
CA PRO A 258 -14.83 -14.76 -4.40
C PRO A 258 -14.28 -13.58 -5.19
N ARG A 259 -14.59 -12.37 -4.72
CA ARG A 259 -14.21 -11.11 -5.39
C ARG A 259 -13.39 -10.22 -4.47
N LEU A 260 -12.56 -10.85 -3.64
CA LEU A 260 -11.69 -10.12 -2.72
C LEU A 260 -10.33 -9.82 -3.37
N ALA A 261 -9.80 -8.64 -3.09
CA ALA A 261 -8.48 -8.17 -3.55
C ALA A 261 -8.19 -8.44 -5.05
N PRO A 262 -9.10 -8.09 -5.98
CA PRO A 262 -8.98 -8.48 -7.39
C PRO A 262 -7.74 -7.91 -8.08
N LEU A 263 -7.29 -6.72 -7.70
CA LEU A 263 -6.12 -6.08 -8.30
C LEU A 263 -4.82 -6.74 -7.83
N LEU A 264 -4.72 -7.15 -6.56
CA LEU A 264 -3.60 -7.95 -6.09
C LEU A 264 -3.60 -9.32 -6.76
N ALA A 265 -4.76 -9.97 -6.88
CA ALA A 265 -4.87 -11.26 -7.54
C ALA A 265 -4.35 -11.19 -8.99
N ARG A 266 -4.76 -10.18 -9.75
CA ARG A 266 -4.25 -9.93 -11.12
C ARG A 266 -2.75 -9.66 -11.14
N ARG A 267 -2.25 -8.91 -10.17
CA ARG A 267 -0.82 -8.60 -10.04
C ARG A 267 0.04 -9.86 -9.80
N LEU A 268 -0.47 -10.81 -9.01
CA LEU A 268 0.22 -12.05 -8.67
C LEU A 268 0.06 -13.15 -9.74
N ASN A 269 -0.99 -13.09 -10.54
CA ASN A 269 -1.23 -14.05 -11.62
C ASN A 269 -0.35 -13.73 -12.84
N LYS A 270 0.88 -14.25 -12.83
CA LYS A 270 1.87 -14.10 -13.90
C LYS A 270 2.08 -15.43 -14.62
N ALA A 271 2.67 -15.38 -15.81
CA ALA A 271 3.15 -16.60 -16.49
C ALA A 271 4.12 -17.35 -15.56
N GLY A 272 3.92 -18.65 -15.41
CA GLY A 272 4.73 -19.51 -14.50
C GLY A 272 4.34 -19.43 -13.02
N SER A 273 3.32 -18.66 -12.63
CA SER A 273 2.79 -18.73 -11.25
C SER A 273 2.18 -20.10 -10.96
N PRO A 274 2.33 -20.62 -9.73
CA PRO A 274 1.73 -21.91 -9.35
C PRO A 274 0.20 -21.85 -9.41
N PRO A 275 -0.49 -22.98 -9.55
CA PRO A 275 -1.95 -23.03 -9.58
C PRO A 275 -2.61 -22.49 -8.30
N LEU A 276 -1.96 -22.66 -7.16
CA LEU A 276 -2.38 -22.08 -5.87
C LEU A 276 -1.42 -20.99 -5.46
N ILE A 277 -1.87 -19.74 -5.50
CA ILE A 277 -1.10 -18.56 -5.12
C ILE A 277 -1.50 -18.17 -3.70
N ARG A 278 -0.71 -18.55 -2.70
CA ARG A 278 -0.95 -18.17 -1.29
C ARG A 278 -0.49 -16.75 -1.04
N THR A 279 -1.32 -15.96 -0.35
CA THR A 279 -1.01 -14.58 0.08
C THR A 279 -0.97 -14.47 1.60
N THR A 280 -0.47 -13.34 2.08
CA THR A 280 -0.49 -12.97 3.50
C THR A 280 -1.76 -12.23 3.91
N LEU A 281 -2.74 -12.08 3.01
CA LEU A 281 -3.97 -11.35 3.28
C LEU A 281 -4.86 -12.09 4.30
N ASP A 282 -5.48 -11.30 5.17
CA ASP A 282 -6.55 -11.75 6.05
C ASP A 282 -7.89 -11.55 5.35
N ALA A 283 -8.56 -12.64 4.96
CA ALA A 283 -9.79 -12.60 4.18
C ALA A 283 -10.93 -11.86 4.90
N ALA A 284 -11.03 -12.00 6.21
CA ALA A 284 -12.06 -11.33 7.01
C ALA A 284 -11.82 -9.81 7.07
N LEU A 285 -10.56 -9.39 7.28
CA LEU A 285 -10.18 -7.99 7.26
C LEU A 285 -10.38 -7.37 5.86
N GLN A 286 -9.96 -8.08 4.82
CA GLN A 286 -10.13 -7.64 3.44
C GLN A 286 -11.59 -7.34 3.11
N ARG A 287 -12.49 -8.28 3.42
CA ARG A 287 -13.93 -8.12 3.21
C ARG A 287 -14.50 -6.92 3.95
N ARG A 288 -14.14 -6.79 5.23
CA ARG A 288 -14.61 -5.69 6.06
C ARG A 288 -14.17 -4.32 5.54
N LEU A 289 -12.95 -4.23 5.03
CA LEU A 289 -12.43 -2.99 4.45
C LEU A 289 -13.01 -2.70 3.07
N GLU A 290 -13.31 -3.70 2.26
CA GLU A 290 -14.04 -3.52 0.99
C GLU A 290 -15.45 -3.00 1.25
N GLU A 291 -16.18 -3.56 2.23
CA GLU A 291 -17.49 -3.06 2.66
C GLU A 291 -17.40 -1.60 3.14
N LEU A 292 -16.40 -1.27 3.99
CA LEU A 292 -16.14 0.09 4.44
C LEU A 292 -15.92 1.02 3.26
N LEU A 293 -15.06 0.62 2.32
CA LEU A 293 -14.69 1.45 1.16
C LEU A 293 -15.87 1.67 0.21
N LEU A 294 -16.70 0.65 -0.02
CA LEU A 294 -17.93 0.78 -0.79
C LEU A 294 -18.90 1.76 -0.13
N GLY A 295 -19.00 1.78 1.19
CA GLY A 295 -19.78 2.75 1.93
C GLY A 295 -19.30 4.21 1.74
N TRP A 296 -18.04 4.39 1.39
CA TRP A 296 -17.48 5.71 1.07
C TRP A 296 -17.85 6.22 -0.33
N ARG A 297 -18.36 5.36 -1.21
CA ARG A 297 -18.70 5.73 -2.61
C ARG A 297 -19.59 6.97 -2.70
N ALA A 298 -20.58 7.11 -1.81
CA ALA A 298 -21.50 8.25 -1.80
C ALA A 298 -20.85 9.57 -1.34
N ARG A 299 -19.73 9.48 -0.62
CA ARG A 299 -18.99 10.65 -0.11
C ARG A 299 -17.93 11.16 -1.08
N LEU A 300 -17.54 10.34 -2.04
CA LEU A 300 -16.50 10.67 -3.00
C LEU A 300 -17.09 11.34 -4.25
N PRO A 301 -16.48 12.42 -4.74
CA PRO A 301 -16.88 13.05 -6.00
C PRO A 301 -16.89 12.06 -7.17
N GLU A 302 -17.54 12.40 -8.25
CA GLU A 302 -17.55 11.60 -9.46
C GLU A 302 -16.12 11.36 -9.99
N ARG A 303 -15.89 10.18 -10.60
CA ARG A 303 -14.61 9.75 -11.15
C ARG A 303 -13.48 9.63 -10.12
N THR A 304 -13.77 9.84 -8.83
CA THR A 304 -12.79 9.68 -7.75
C THR A 304 -12.77 8.24 -7.26
N SER A 305 -11.59 7.68 -7.09
CA SER A 305 -11.34 6.36 -6.50
C SER A 305 -10.57 6.48 -5.18
N ALA A 306 -10.43 5.38 -4.47
CA ALA A 306 -9.67 5.31 -3.24
C ALA A 306 -8.94 3.98 -3.13
N ALA A 307 -7.80 3.97 -2.45
CA ALA A 307 -7.01 2.78 -2.18
C ALA A 307 -6.68 2.69 -0.69
N ILE A 308 -6.66 1.48 -0.15
CA ILE A 308 -6.28 1.18 1.24
C ILE A 308 -5.27 0.04 1.23
N LEU A 309 -4.19 0.23 1.98
CA LEU A 309 -3.16 -0.78 2.20
C LEU A 309 -2.90 -0.93 3.69
N VAL A 310 -3.04 -2.14 4.23
CA VAL A 310 -2.78 -2.46 5.64
C VAL A 310 -1.66 -3.48 5.72
N VAL A 311 -0.61 -3.12 6.45
CA VAL A 311 0.58 -3.95 6.64
C VAL A 311 0.80 -4.20 8.12
N GLU A 312 1.02 -5.45 8.50
CA GLU A 312 1.29 -5.83 9.89
C GLU A 312 2.79 -5.73 10.19
N GLN A 313 3.09 -5.16 11.32
CA GLN A 313 4.43 -5.15 11.88
C GLN A 313 4.59 -6.27 12.93
N PRO A 314 5.73 -6.85 13.12
CA PRO A 314 7.01 -6.63 12.45
C PRO A 314 7.22 -7.44 11.16
N SER A 315 6.27 -8.32 10.80
CA SER A 315 6.38 -9.26 9.68
C SER A 315 6.42 -8.58 8.30
N MET A 316 5.94 -7.35 8.19
CA MET A 316 5.68 -6.60 6.95
C MET A 316 4.73 -7.34 5.99
N ALA A 317 3.93 -8.25 6.54
CA ALA A 317 2.89 -8.96 5.81
C ALA A 317 1.74 -8.02 5.44
N VAL A 318 1.36 -8.00 4.17
CA VAL A 318 0.18 -7.27 3.72
C VAL A 318 -1.07 -8.01 4.19
N ARG A 319 -1.86 -7.38 5.05
CA ARG A 319 -3.07 -7.97 5.63
C ARG A 319 -4.33 -7.57 4.87
N ALA A 320 -4.32 -6.41 4.20
CA ALA A 320 -5.40 -6.02 3.29
C ALA A 320 -4.86 -5.16 2.14
N TYR A 321 -5.45 -5.33 0.94
CA TYR A 321 -5.04 -4.70 -0.30
C TYR A 321 -6.27 -4.28 -1.13
N LEU A 322 -6.60 -3.01 -1.10
CA LEU A 322 -7.71 -2.42 -1.86
C LEU A 322 -7.12 -1.39 -2.84
N GLY A 323 -6.84 -1.81 -4.06
CA GLY A 323 -6.17 -0.96 -5.06
C GLY A 323 -7.09 0.04 -5.74
N SER A 324 -8.41 -0.12 -5.63
CA SER A 324 -9.43 0.78 -6.15
C SER A 324 -10.71 0.71 -5.32
N LEU A 325 -11.60 1.66 -5.52
CA LEU A 325 -12.90 1.70 -4.85
C LEU A 325 -13.80 0.50 -5.22
N ASP A 326 -13.88 0.19 -6.50
CA ASP A 326 -14.70 -0.91 -7.04
C ASP A 326 -14.14 -1.28 -8.41
N LEU A 327 -13.72 -2.55 -8.57
CA LEU A 327 -13.17 -3.07 -9.83
C LEU A 327 -14.14 -2.90 -11.02
N GLY A 328 -15.45 -3.05 -10.77
CA GLY A 328 -16.49 -2.98 -11.79
C GLY A 328 -16.89 -1.56 -12.23
N ASP A 329 -16.45 -0.54 -11.48
CA ASP A 329 -16.80 0.84 -11.78
C ASP A 329 -15.83 1.48 -12.81
N ALA A 330 -16.16 1.32 -14.10
CA ALA A 330 -15.38 1.89 -15.19
C ALA A 330 -15.31 3.44 -15.13
N LYS A 331 -16.36 4.11 -14.62
CA LYS A 331 -16.38 5.58 -14.48
C LYS A 331 -15.36 6.07 -13.45
N ARG A 332 -15.01 5.26 -12.46
CA ARG A 332 -14.01 5.53 -11.44
C ARG A 332 -12.68 4.83 -11.70
N PHE A 333 -12.47 4.34 -12.94
CA PHE A 333 -11.25 3.63 -13.34
C PHE A 333 -10.89 2.46 -12.41
N GLY A 334 -11.89 1.65 -12.03
CA GLY A 334 -11.75 0.58 -11.04
C GLY A 334 -10.67 -0.45 -11.36
N HIS A 335 -10.27 -0.57 -12.63
CA HIS A 335 -9.20 -1.46 -13.09
C HIS A 335 -7.78 -0.93 -12.81
N VAL A 336 -7.61 0.34 -12.38
CA VAL A 336 -6.31 0.93 -12.07
C VAL A 336 -5.94 0.66 -10.64
N ASP A 337 -4.77 0.04 -10.45
CA ASP A 337 -4.22 -0.28 -9.13
C ASP A 337 -3.47 0.92 -8.54
N MET A 338 -4.16 1.66 -7.67
CA MET A 338 -3.61 2.87 -7.05
C MET A 338 -2.60 2.60 -5.93
N ILE A 339 -2.44 1.35 -5.49
CA ILE A 339 -1.36 0.97 -4.58
C ILE A 339 -0.02 0.90 -5.33
N ALA A 340 -0.06 0.43 -6.58
CA ALA A 340 1.12 0.26 -7.42
C ALA A 340 1.38 1.45 -8.36
N ALA A 341 0.42 2.37 -8.55
CA ALA A 341 0.55 3.51 -9.42
C ALA A 341 1.50 4.57 -8.85
N GLN A 342 2.38 5.13 -9.68
CA GLN A 342 3.22 6.27 -9.31
C GLN A 342 2.40 7.56 -9.28
N ARG A 343 2.45 8.27 -8.14
CA ARG A 343 1.77 9.54 -7.91
C ARG A 343 2.64 10.50 -7.11
N SER A 344 2.35 11.79 -7.17
CA SER A 344 3.05 12.77 -6.33
C SER A 344 2.70 12.54 -4.86
N PRO A 345 3.68 12.26 -3.98
CA PRO A 345 3.44 11.99 -2.56
C PRO A 345 3.08 13.25 -1.75
N GLY A 346 3.25 14.44 -2.33
CA GLY A 346 3.06 15.69 -1.60
C GLY A 346 3.92 15.74 -0.34
N SER A 347 3.32 16.20 0.75
CA SER A 347 4.00 16.36 2.05
C SER A 347 4.26 15.06 2.82
N THR A 348 3.97 13.87 2.28
CA THR A 348 4.24 12.61 3.00
C THR A 348 5.73 12.31 3.17
N LEU A 349 6.62 12.98 2.43
CA LEU A 349 8.06 12.80 2.55
C LEU A 349 8.68 13.62 3.71
N LYS A 350 7.99 14.64 4.22
CA LYS A 350 8.52 15.53 5.29
C LYS A 350 9.03 14.79 6.53
N PRO A 351 8.33 13.77 7.09
CA PRO A 351 8.82 13.06 8.27
C PRO A 351 10.22 12.46 8.10
N PHE A 352 10.56 11.99 6.90
CA PHE A 352 11.89 11.46 6.61
C PHE A 352 12.96 12.56 6.63
N LEU A 353 12.69 13.71 6.01
CA LEU A 353 13.61 14.84 6.02
C LEU A 353 13.89 15.32 7.45
N TYR A 354 12.83 15.50 8.26
CA TYR A 354 12.99 15.91 9.66
C TYR A 354 13.77 14.86 10.47
N GLY A 355 13.53 13.57 10.23
CA GLY A 355 14.30 12.48 10.84
C GLY A 355 15.78 12.51 10.46
N MET A 356 16.06 12.69 9.16
CA MET A 356 17.45 12.83 8.69
C MET A 356 18.14 14.09 9.22
N ALA A 357 17.41 15.19 9.37
CA ALA A 357 17.96 16.42 9.97
C ALA A 357 18.26 16.25 11.48
N LEU A 358 17.45 15.45 12.20
CA LEU A 358 17.74 15.04 13.59
C LEU A 358 19.01 14.19 13.64
N ASP A 359 19.14 13.18 12.79
CA ASP A 359 20.31 12.30 12.71
C ASP A 359 21.60 13.03 12.33
N ALA A 360 21.50 14.04 11.47
CA ALA A 360 22.61 14.91 11.12
C ALA A 360 22.97 15.94 12.21
N GLY A 361 22.24 15.99 13.31
CA GLY A 361 22.45 16.97 14.36
C GLY A 361 22.15 18.42 13.97
N LEU A 362 21.36 18.63 12.90
CA LEU A 362 20.98 19.96 12.43
C LEU A 362 19.86 20.59 13.25
N ILE A 363 19.00 19.77 13.82
CA ILE A 363 17.86 20.20 14.61
C ILE A 363 17.63 19.31 15.84
N HIS A 364 16.89 19.82 16.80
CA HIS A 364 16.14 19.08 17.82
C HIS A 364 14.64 19.35 17.66
N SER A 365 13.76 18.72 18.43
CA SER A 365 12.32 18.84 18.24
C SER A 365 11.78 20.27 18.33
N GLU A 366 12.43 21.14 19.11
CA GLU A 366 12.03 22.54 19.33
C GLU A 366 12.95 23.54 18.64
N SER A 367 13.76 23.13 17.66
CA SER A 367 14.57 24.05 16.86
C SER A 367 13.69 25.09 16.20
N LEU A 368 14.12 26.35 16.26
CA LEU A 368 13.45 27.46 15.63
C LEU A 368 13.58 27.36 14.11
N LEU A 369 12.45 27.26 13.43
CA LEU A 369 12.35 27.32 11.97
C LEU A 369 11.54 28.55 11.57
N GLN A 370 11.69 28.99 10.33
CA GLN A 370 11.09 30.20 9.81
C GLN A 370 9.97 29.84 8.82
N ASP A 371 8.73 30.08 9.23
CA ASP A 371 7.57 30.00 8.34
C ASP A 371 7.22 31.42 7.84
N VAL A 372 8.08 31.94 6.98
CA VAL A 372 7.96 33.26 6.40
C VAL A 372 8.08 33.17 4.88
N PRO A 373 7.51 34.11 4.13
CA PRO A 373 7.66 34.16 2.69
C PRO A 373 9.13 34.24 2.32
N ARG A 374 9.59 33.27 1.49
CA ARG A 374 10.95 33.23 1.00
C ARG A 374 10.97 32.79 -0.48
N ARG A 375 11.91 33.35 -1.22
CA ARG A 375 12.17 32.98 -2.63
C ARG A 375 13.47 32.19 -2.72
N TYR A 376 13.44 31.11 -3.50
CA TYR A 376 14.60 30.27 -3.79
C TYR A 376 14.81 30.29 -5.31
N GLY A 377 15.63 31.21 -5.82
CA GLY A 377 15.73 31.47 -7.26
C GLY A 377 14.36 31.88 -7.84
N ASP A 378 13.85 31.11 -8.80
CA ASP A 378 12.52 31.31 -9.37
C ASP A 378 11.40 30.59 -8.60
N TYR A 379 11.76 29.72 -7.65
CA TYR A 379 10.81 28.97 -6.87
C TYR A 379 10.29 29.76 -5.67
N ARG A 380 8.95 29.84 -5.56
CA ARG A 380 8.23 30.57 -4.48
C ARG A 380 7.29 29.58 -3.77
N PRO A 381 7.77 28.80 -2.79
CA PRO A 381 6.89 27.94 -2.03
C PRO A 381 5.90 28.75 -1.18
N GLY A 382 4.63 28.33 -1.17
CA GLY A 382 3.59 28.82 -0.26
C GLY A 382 3.09 27.70 0.63
N ASN A 383 2.47 28.01 1.77
CA ASN A 383 1.78 27.04 2.58
C ASN A 383 0.45 26.64 1.92
N PHE A 384 -0.06 25.45 2.32
CA PHE A 384 -1.37 25.00 1.85
C PHE A 384 -2.51 25.90 2.34
N ALA A 385 -2.50 26.28 3.62
CA ALA A 385 -3.35 27.33 4.16
C ALA A 385 -2.76 28.70 3.81
N ALA A 386 -3.61 29.64 3.43
CA ALA A 386 -3.17 31.00 3.17
C ALA A 386 -2.57 31.62 4.44
N GLY A 387 -1.32 32.09 4.34
CA GLY A 387 -0.61 32.77 5.43
C GLY A 387 0.66 32.06 5.89
N PHE A 388 1.33 32.74 6.81
CA PHE A 388 2.60 32.30 7.39
C PHE A 388 2.56 32.50 8.90
N SER A 389 3.18 31.57 9.64
CA SER A 389 3.14 31.55 11.12
C SER A 389 4.31 32.29 11.76
N GLY A 390 5.32 32.69 10.97
CA GLY A 390 6.53 33.33 11.51
C GLY A 390 7.48 32.34 12.19
N ALA A 391 7.76 32.54 13.47
CA ALA A 391 8.63 31.66 14.27
C ALA A 391 7.87 30.40 14.70
N VAL A 392 8.33 29.23 14.29
CA VAL A 392 7.71 27.94 14.61
C VAL A 392 8.75 26.92 15.10
N ALA A 393 8.35 26.02 15.99
CA ALA A 393 9.20 24.89 16.35
C ALA A 393 9.22 23.83 15.23
N ALA A 394 10.30 23.06 15.15
CA ALA A 394 10.39 21.95 14.19
C ALA A 394 9.24 20.94 14.38
N SER A 395 8.86 20.62 15.62
CA SER A 395 7.71 19.77 15.97
C SER A 395 6.39 20.34 15.43
N GLU A 396 6.12 21.64 15.67
CA GLU A 396 4.94 22.35 15.20
C GLU A 396 4.89 22.43 13.67
N ALA A 397 6.03 22.70 13.03
CA ALA A 397 6.17 22.79 11.58
C ALA A 397 5.85 21.45 10.88
N LEU A 398 6.35 20.33 11.44
CA LEU A 398 6.07 18.99 10.94
C LEU A 398 4.62 18.58 11.16
N ALA A 399 4.07 18.81 12.35
CA ALA A 399 2.68 18.50 12.68
C ALA A 399 1.70 19.25 11.80
N ASN A 400 1.91 20.54 11.59
CA ASN A 400 1.08 21.40 10.73
C ASN A 400 1.44 21.30 9.24
N SER A 401 2.43 20.45 8.88
CA SER A 401 2.82 20.24 7.48
C SER A 401 3.27 21.50 6.74
N LEU A 402 3.88 22.47 7.43
CA LEU A 402 4.33 23.71 6.83
C LEU A 402 5.38 23.47 5.74
N ASN A 403 5.31 24.27 4.67
CA ASN A 403 6.16 24.06 3.50
C ASN A 403 7.52 24.74 3.65
N LEU A 404 7.52 26.02 4.06
CA LEU A 404 8.75 26.81 4.13
C LEU A 404 9.78 26.22 5.10
N PRO A 405 9.41 25.78 6.32
CA PRO A 405 10.33 25.09 7.22
C PRO A 405 10.92 23.81 6.63
N ALA A 406 10.14 23.05 5.86
CA ALA A 406 10.65 21.83 5.20
C ALA A 406 11.64 22.16 4.07
N VAL A 407 11.38 23.21 3.30
CA VAL A 407 12.33 23.67 2.25
C VAL A 407 13.61 24.21 2.90
N GLN A 408 13.52 24.96 4.00
CA GLN A 408 14.67 25.42 4.77
C GLN A 408 15.52 24.26 5.28
N LEU A 409 14.89 23.20 5.79
CA LEU A 409 15.61 22.00 6.23
C LEU A 409 16.28 21.26 5.08
N LEU A 410 15.63 21.15 3.93
CA LEU A 410 16.21 20.50 2.76
C LEU A 410 17.42 21.27 2.23
N GLU A 411 17.33 22.61 2.24
CA GLU A 411 18.45 23.50 1.88
C GLU A 411 19.65 23.30 2.86
N ALA A 412 19.38 23.28 4.18
CA ALA A 412 20.40 23.11 5.21
C ALA A 412 21.02 21.71 5.18
N TYR A 413 20.22 20.67 4.91
CA TYR A 413 20.70 19.29 4.78
C TYR A 413 21.62 19.11 3.57
N GLY A 414 21.40 19.89 2.51
CA GLY A 414 22.23 19.94 1.32
C GLY A 414 22.02 18.79 0.34
N PRO A 415 22.58 18.90 -0.88
CA PRO A 415 22.46 17.88 -1.92
C PRO A 415 23.26 16.61 -1.63
N SER A 416 24.25 16.65 -0.77
CA SER A 416 25.10 15.50 -0.40
C SER A 416 24.35 14.39 0.35
N GLY A 417 23.17 14.70 0.95
CA GLY A 417 22.29 13.73 1.60
C GLY A 417 21.33 13.01 0.66
N THR A 418 21.25 13.39 -0.61
CA THR A 418 20.34 12.76 -1.60
C THR A 418 21.15 12.21 -2.80
N PRO A 419 21.70 10.98 -2.68
CA PRO A 419 22.69 10.44 -3.66
C PRO A 419 22.18 10.24 -5.09
N ALA A 420 20.90 10.40 -5.35
CA ALA A 420 20.29 10.01 -6.62
C ALA A 420 19.78 11.18 -7.50
N LEU A 421 19.97 12.43 -7.08
CA LEU A 421 19.49 13.57 -7.85
C LEU A 421 20.67 14.35 -8.44
N ALA A 422 20.74 14.39 -9.75
CA ALA A 422 21.78 15.15 -10.48
C ALA A 422 21.71 16.67 -10.24
N GLU A 423 20.53 17.19 -9.84
CA GLU A 423 20.32 18.56 -9.39
C GLU A 423 19.37 18.60 -8.17
N PRO A 424 19.71 19.33 -7.10
CA PRO A 424 18.87 19.45 -5.91
C PRO A 424 17.62 20.29 -6.23
N ASN A 425 16.51 19.60 -6.45
CA ASN A 425 15.22 20.26 -6.63
C ASN A 425 14.53 20.40 -5.27
N LEU A 426 14.46 21.63 -4.74
CA LEU A 426 13.77 21.93 -3.47
C LEU A 426 12.29 21.54 -3.48
N ALA A 427 11.66 21.43 -4.65
CA ALA A 427 10.29 20.94 -4.79
C ALA A 427 10.13 19.44 -4.46
N LEU A 428 11.22 18.67 -4.36
CA LEU A 428 11.20 17.24 -4.02
C LEU A 428 10.41 16.99 -2.73
N ILE A 429 10.68 17.79 -1.68
CA ILE A 429 10.05 17.63 -0.36
C ILE A 429 8.55 17.98 -0.37
N LEU A 430 8.08 18.65 -1.42
CA LEU A 430 6.68 19.01 -1.63
C LEU A 430 5.99 18.08 -2.65
N GLY A 431 6.66 16.99 -3.07
CA GLY A 431 6.09 16.00 -3.97
C GLY A 431 6.58 16.09 -5.42
N GLY A 432 7.74 16.67 -5.67
CA GLY A 432 8.35 16.78 -7.01
C GLY A 432 8.82 15.45 -7.63
N ALA A 433 8.83 14.36 -6.85
CA ALA A 433 9.10 12.99 -7.34
C ALA A 433 7.88 12.10 -7.16
N GLY A 434 7.69 11.12 -8.06
CA GLY A 434 6.61 10.14 -7.94
C GLY A 434 6.93 9.05 -6.92
N SER A 435 5.93 8.60 -6.16
CA SER A 435 6.01 7.46 -5.25
C SER A 435 4.76 6.59 -5.36
N ARG A 436 4.87 5.32 -4.99
CA ARG A 436 3.76 4.39 -4.88
C ARG A 436 3.27 4.31 -3.44
N LEU A 437 1.99 4.00 -3.24
CA LEU A 437 1.45 3.82 -1.89
C LEU A 437 2.22 2.74 -1.11
N GLU A 438 2.56 1.63 -1.78
CA GLU A 438 3.34 0.54 -1.18
C GLU A 438 4.76 0.98 -0.75
N GLU A 439 5.42 1.85 -1.50
CA GLU A 439 6.74 2.40 -1.14
C GLU A 439 6.64 3.33 0.06
N LEU A 440 5.62 4.19 0.10
CA LEU A 440 5.37 5.07 1.25
C LEU A 440 5.09 4.26 2.51
N VAL A 441 4.21 3.25 2.45
CA VAL A 441 3.89 2.38 3.59
C VAL A 441 5.13 1.61 4.06
N GLY A 442 5.93 1.07 3.12
CA GLY A 442 7.21 0.43 3.43
C GLY A 442 8.20 1.38 4.10
N GLY A 443 8.32 2.61 3.62
CA GLY A 443 9.16 3.65 4.22
C GLY A 443 8.69 4.03 5.63
N TYR A 444 7.39 4.29 5.81
CA TYR A 444 6.81 4.66 7.12
C TYR A 444 6.95 3.57 8.18
N SER A 445 7.14 2.32 7.80
CA SER A 445 7.44 1.26 8.77
C SER A 445 8.67 1.56 9.62
N ALA A 446 9.61 2.37 9.11
CA ALA A 446 10.81 2.80 9.84
C ALA A 446 10.47 3.49 11.17
N PHE A 447 9.38 4.26 11.23
CA PHE A 447 8.98 4.99 12.44
C PHE A 447 8.49 4.08 13.59
N ALA A 448 8.19 2.81 13.32
CA ALA A 448 7.83 1.83 14.35
C ALA A 448 8.86 0.71 14.49
N ARG A 449 9.87 0.66 13.63
CA ARG A 449 10.86 -0.42 13.56
C ARG A 449 12.28 0.07 13.88
N GLY A 450 12.38 1.07 14.75
CA GLY A 450 13.67 1.63 15.18
C GLY A 450 14.48 2.19 14.00
N GLY A 451 13.84 2.86 13.06
CA GLY A 451 14.48 3.49 11.91
C GLY A 451 14.72 2.57 10.71
N LYS A 452 14.26 1.30 10.74
CA LYS A 452 14.39 0.35 9.63
C LYS A 452 13.13 0.31 8.79
N ALA A 453 13.19 0.79 7.55
CA ALA A 453 12.16 0.55 6.54
C ALA A 453 12.27 -0.87 5.99
N ALA A 454 11.16 -1.44 5.55
CA ALA A 454 11.16 -2.76 4.95
C ALA A 454 10.24 -2.85 3.72
N ARG A 455 10.56 -3.78 2.83
CA ARG A 455 9.69 -4.12 1.71
C ARG A 455 8.47 -4.90 2.20
N LEU A 456 7.35 -4.69 1.52
CA LEU A 456 6.10 -5.39 1.83
C LEU A 456 6.18 -6.85 1.37
N ARG A 457 5.58 -7.73 2.14
CA ARG A 457 5.46 -9.15 1.84
C ARG A 457 4.02 -9.44 1.45
N PHE A 458 3.81 -9.91 0.22
CA PHE A 458 2.49 -10.27 -0.31
C PHE A 458 2.22 -11.76 -0.20
N GLN A 459 3.29 -12.56 -0.17
CA GLN A 459 3.25 -14.01 -0.10
C GLN A 459 4.06 -14.51 1.11
N PRO A 460 3.69 -15.66 1.71
CA PRO A 460 4.41 -16.18 2.88
C PRO A 460 5.91 -16.43 2.65
N GLN A 461 6.28 -16.81 1.41
CA GLN A 461 7.67 -17.08 1.00
C GLN A 461 8.48 -15.81 0.71
N ASP A 462 7.86 -14.63 0.62
CA ASP A 462 8.60 -13.41 0.38
C ASP A 462 9.58 -13.14 1.52
N ALA A 463 10.84 -12.88 1.18
CA ALA A 463 11.87 -12.55 2.17
C ALA A 463 11.63 -11.15 2.77
N LEU A 464 11.97 -10.99 4.04
CA LEU A 464 11.94 -9.70 4.71
C LEU A 464 13.22 -8.92 4.36
N TYR A 465 13.10 -7.91 3.52
CA TYR A 465 14.20 -7.01 3.17
C TYR A 465 14.09 -5.71 3.96
N GLU A 466 15.08 -5.45 4.80
CA GLU A 466 15.15 -4.25 5.64
C GLU A 466 16.31 -3.34 5.23
N ARG A 467 16.09 -2.03 5.36
CA ARG A 467 17.12 -1.01 5.20
C ARG A 467 16.97 0.04 6.30
N ARG A 468 18.07 0.38 6.97
CA ARG A 468 18.08 1.49 7.92
C ARG A 468 17.97 2.81 7.16
N LEU A 469 16.98 3.61 7.52
CA LEU A 469 16.77 4.97 7.00
C LEU A 469 17.11 6.03 8.06
N LEU A 470 16.86 5.75 9.33
CA LEU A 470 17.01 6.66 10.47
C LEU A 470 17.62 5.91 11.64
N SER A 471 18.16 6.66 12.61
CA SER A 471 18.46 6.11 13.94
C SER A 471 17.16 5.73 14.66
N PRO A 472 17.22 4.84 15.68
CA PRO A 472 16.06 4.53 16.51
C PRO A 472 15.50 5.77 17.21
N GLY A 473 16.37 6.66 17.69
CA GLY A 473 15.98 7.88 18.38
C GLY A 473 15.28 8.89 17.48
N ALA A 474 15.81 9.14 16.28
CA ALA A 474 15.18 10.03 15.31
C ALA A 474 13.81 9.49 14.89
N ALA A 475 13.70 8.19 14.61
CA ALA A 475 12.43 7.55 14.26
C ALA A 475 11.40 7.69 15.39
N TRP A 476 11.81 7.49 16.64
CA TRP A 476 10.96 7.65 17.83
C TRP A 476 10.49 9.10 17.99
N ILE A 477 11.40 10.09 17.89
CA ILE A 477 11.05 11.53 18.01
C ILE A 477 10.02 11.90 16.94
N ILE A 478 10.25 11.54 15.69
CA ILE A 478 9.31 11.81 14.58
C ILE A 478 7.95 11.15 14.84
N ARG A 479 7.94 9.88 15.23
CA ARG A 479 6.69 9.19 15.57
C ARG A 479 5.95 9.87 16.70
N ARG A 480 6.68 10.32 17.75
CA ARG A 480 6.10 11.03 18.89
C ARG A 480 5.46 12.35 18.47
N ILE A 481 6.13 13.15 17.63
CA ILE A 481 5.58 14.38 17.06
C ILE A 481 4.28 14.07 16.29
N LEU A 482 4.31 13.08 15.39
CA LEU A 482 3.15 12.74 14.55
C LEU A 482 1.99 12.14 15.34
N SER A 483 2.24 11.48 16.46
CA SER A 483 1.19 10.92 17.33
C SER A 483 0.50 11.97 18.21
N GLY A 484 1.13 13.14 18.39
CA GLY A 484 0.57 14.27 19.12
C GLY A 484 -0.47 15.09 18.36
N GLN A 485 -0.72 14.78 17.09
CA GLN A 485 -1.69 15.51 16.28
C GLN A 485 -3.14 15.25 16.73
N ALA A 486 -3.94 16.31 16.83
CA ALA A 486 -5.35 16.20 17.13
C ALA A 486 -6.10 15.47 16.00
N ARG A 487 -6.99 14.57 16.36
CA ARG A 487 -7.87 13.89 15.39
C ARG A 487 -9.03 14.81 15.00
N PRO A 488 -9.25 15.07 13.71
CA PRO A 488 -10.32 15.99 13.26
C PRO A 488 -11.74 15.43 13.47
N ASP A 489 -11.87 14.11 13.69
CA ASP A 489 -13.15 13.41 13.85
C ASP A 489 -13.61 13.28 15.31
N ARG A 490 -12.87 13.84 16.27
CA ARG A 490 -13.17 13.71 17.71
C ARG A 490 -13.12 15.02 18.46
N ASP A 491 -14.05 15.18 19.40
CA ASP A 491 -13.96 16.23 20.41
C ASP A 491 -12.71 15.97 21.29
N PRO A 492 -11.81 16.95 21.44
CA PRO A 492 -10.67 16.83 22.35
C PRO A 492 -11.05 16.47 23.79
N ARG A 493 -12.29 16.77 24.20
CA ARG A 493 -12.81 16.46 25.55
C ARG A 493 -13.28 15.01 25.70
N ALA A 494 -13.52 14.27 24.61
CA ALA A 494 -13.97 12.88 24.63
C ALA A 494 -12.84 11.85 24.83
N GLN A 495 -11.61 12.29 25.11
CA GLN A 495 -10.43 11.42 25.26
C GLN A 495 -10.29 10.79 26.66
N LEU A 496 -11.40 10.39 27.29
CA LEU A 496 -11.39 9.75 28.62
C LEU A 496 -10.87 8.31 28.63
N VAL A 497 -10.72 7.66 27.46
CA VAL A 497 -10.20 6.29 27.38
C VAL A 497 -8.88 6.30 26.64
N PRO A 498 -7.77 5.83 27.25
CA PRO A 498 -6.51 5.66 26.56
C PRO A 498 -6.69 4.68 25.38
N ARG A 499 -6.54 5.16 24.15
CA ARG A 499 -6.51 4.33 22.95
C ARG A 499 -5.10 4.32 22.37
N PRO A 500 -4.74 3.27 21.61
CA PRO A 500 -3.47 3.23 20.90
C PRO A 500 -3.27 4.48 20.06
N THR A 501 -2.13 5.13 20.25
CA THR A 501 -1.79 6.35 19.51
C THR A 501 -1.46 6.01 18.07
N LEU A 502 -2.05 6.73 17.12
CA LEU A 502 -1.70 6.69 15.72
C LEU A 502 -0.78 7.87 15.39
N ALA A 503 0.44 7.59 14.98
CA ALA A 503 1.28 8.58 14.33
C ALA A 503 0.89 8.66 12.86
N TRP A 504 0.50 9.84 12.37
CA TRP A 504 -0.02 9.94 11.00
C TRP A 504 0.42 11.21 10.29
N LYS A 505 0.48 11.15 8.96
CA LYS A 505 0.84 12.27 8.11
C LYS A 505 -0.01 12.30 6.86
N THR A 506 -0.50 13.48 6.53
CA THR A 506 -1.18 13.72 5.26
C THR A 506 -0.23 14.24 4.20
N GLY A 507 -0.60 14.00 2.95
CA GLY A 507 0.00 14.59 1.78
C GLY A 507 -1.09 15.08 0.81
N THR A 508 -0.79 16.14 0.09
CA THR A 508 -1.64 16.66 -0.99
C THR A 508 -0.71 17.03 -2.13
N SER A 509 -0.95 16.48 -3.31
CA SER A 509 -0.17 16.86 -4.48
C SER A 509 -0.58 18.23 -5.01
N TYR A 510 0.33 18.86 -5.72
CA TYR A 510 0.06 20.14 -6.37
C TYR A 510 -1.17 20.04 -7.30
N GLY A 511 -2.08 20.99 -7.20
CA GLY A 511 -3.30 21.03 -8.00
C GLY A 511 -4.40 20.06 -7.52
N PHE A 512 -4.37 19.57 -6.27
CA PHE A 512 -5.42 18.71 -5.67
C PHE A 512 -5.71 17.43 -6.45
N ARG A 513 -4.67 16.78 -6.97
CA ARG A 513 -4.81 15.52 -7.75
C ARG A 513 -4.81 14.29 -6.87
N ASP A 514 -3.99 14.31 -5.81
CA ASP A 514 -3.78 13.18 -4.91
C ASP A 514 -3.92 13.64 -3.46
N ALA A 515 -4.75 12.94 -2.69
CA ALA A 515 -4.89 13.09 -1.25
C ALA A 515 -4.40 11.82 -0.55
N TRP A 516 -3.41 11.96 0.33
CA TRP A 516 -2.76 10.88 1.04
C TRP A 516 -2.97 10.98 2.54
N ALA A 517 -3.02 9.84 3.19
CA ALA A 517 -2.86 9.71 4.63
C ALA A 517 -2.14 8.40 4.95
N ILE A 518 -0.98 8.50 5.62
CA ILE A 518 -0.20 7.34 6.06
C ILE A 518 -0.17 7.34 7.58
N GLY A 519 -0.52 6.22 8.19
CA GLY A 519 -0.59 6.05 9.63
C GLY A 519 0.29 4.91 10.12
N VAL A 520 0.96 5.12 11.25
CA VAL A 520 1.79 4.14 11.93
C VAL A 520 1.20 3.90 13.31
N ALA A 521 0.60 2.74 13.49
CA ALA A 521 0.09 2.22 14.74
C ALA A 521 1.10 1.22 15.36
N PRO A 522 0.94 0.78 16.60
CA PRO A 522 1.86 -0.18 17.22
C PRO A 522 2.03 -1.48 16.41
N ARG A 523 0.97 -1.99 15.79
CA ARG A 523 0.99 -3.25 15.03
C ARG A 523 0.85 -3.09 13.52
N HIS A 524 0.37 -1.95 13.04
CA HIS A 524 0.02 -1.79 11.64
C HIS A 524 0.60 -0.49 11.06
N VAL A 525 1.01 -0.56 9.80
CA VAL A 525 1.17 0.61 8.96
C VAL A 525 0.01 0.63 7.98
N ILE A 526 -0.66 1.78 7.89
CA ILE A 526 -1.87 1.94 7.09
C ILE A 526 -1.61 3.04 6.07
N GLY A 527 -1.85 2.74 4.81
CA GLY A 527 -1.79 3.72 3.73
C GLY A 527 -3.16 3.93 3.10
N VAL A 528 -3.53 5.19 2.90
CA VAL A 528 -4.75 5.58 2.21
C VAL A 528 -4.41 6.61 1.13
N TRP A 529 -4.97 6.39 -0.06
CA TRP A 529 -4.96 7.33 -1.17
C TRP A 529 -6.38 7.59 -1.65
N ILE A 530 -6.69 8.83 -1.99
CA ILE A 530 -7.95 9.26 -2.61
C ILE A 530 -7.62 10.25 -3.73
N GLY A 531 -8.21 10.04 -4.93
CA GLY A 531 -7.97 10.91 -6.07
C GLY A 531 -8.65 10.39 -7.33
N ARG A 532 -8.35 11.04 -8.43
CA ARG A 532 -8.75 10.53 -9.76
C ARG A 532 -7.61 9.74 -10.38
N PRO A 533 -7.82 8.47 -10.73
CA PRO A 533 -6.77 7.65 -11.34
C PRO A 533 -6.19 8.22 -12.64
N ASP A 534 -6.96 9.02 -13.39
CA ASP A 534 -6.50 9.74 -14.57
C ASP A 534 -5.64 10.99 -14.28
N GLY A 535 -5.45 11.34 -12.99
CA GLY A 535 -4.63 12.48 -12.57
C GLY A 535 -5.29 13.84 -12.74
N THR A 536 -6.58 13.91 -13.08
CA THR A 536 -7.30 15.18 -13.16
C THR A 536 -7.57 15.76 -11.76
N PRO A 537 -7.51 17.10 -11.57
CA PRO A 537 -7.71 17.75 -10.28
C PRO A 537 -9.13 17.54 -9.72
N VAL A 538 -9.23 17.54 -8.39
CA VAL A 538 -10.52 17.60 -7.69
C VAL A 538 -10.48 18.79 -6.72
N ALA A 539 -11.17 19.86 -7.04
CA ALA A 539 -11.20 21.07 -6.23
C ALA A 539 -11.66 20.75 -4.78
N GLY A 540 -10.95 21.29 -3.78
CA GLY A 540 -11.25 21.07 -2.37
C GLY A 540 -10.87 19.70 -1.81
N GLN A 541 -10.27 18.81 -2.60
CA GLN A 541 -9.81 17.50 -2.16
C GLN A 541 -8.36 17.57 -1.68
N PHE A 542 -8.14 17.35 -0.39
CA PHE A 542 -6.80 17.32 0.20
C PHE A 542 -6.70 16.27 1.30
N GLY A 543 -5.47 15.90 1.66
CA GLY A 543 -5.19 14.76 2.54
C GLY A 543 -5.96 14.79 3.85
N LEU A 544 -6.04 15.95 4.52
CA LEU A 544 -6.71 16.07 5.82
C LEU A 544 -8.24 15.94 5.71
N ALA A 545 -8.86 16.50 4.66
CA ALA A 545 -10.32 16.46 4.51
C ALA A 545 -10.81 15.12 3.91
N SER A 546 -10.01 14.48 3.05
CA SER A 546 -10.46 13.31 2.29
C SER A 546 -9.84 12.02 2.80
N ALA A 547 -8.51 11.90 2.83
CA ALA A 547 -7.83 10.64 3.14
C ALA A 547 -7.71 10.36 4.65
N ALA A 548 -7.51 11.39 5.48
CA ALA A 548 -7.35 11.21 6.92
C ALA A 548 -8.59 10.62 7.60
N PRO A 549 -9.84 11.04 7.31
CA PRO A 549 -11.01 10.43 7.92
C PRO A 549 -11.14 8.93 7.60
N LEU A 550 -10.80 8.50 6.38
CA LEU A 550 -10.80 7.09 6.01
C LEU A 550 -9.69 6.33 6.74
N LEU A 551 -8.47 6.89 6.82
CA LEU A 551 -7.37 6.32 7.61
C LEU A 551 -7.78 6.07 9.06
N LEU A 552 -8.42 7.06 9.70
CA LEU A 552 -8.84 6.99 11.09
C LEU A 552 -9.91 5.91 11.33
N GLN A 553 -10.86 5.74 10.39
CA GLN A 553 -11.84 4.65 10.43
C GLN A 553 -11.20 3.28 10.28
N VAL A 554 -10.23 3.13 9.37
CA VAL A 554 -9.46 1.88 9.22
C VAL A 554 -8.69 1.57 10.49
N HIS A 555 -8.04 2.58 11.09
CA HIS A 555 -7.31 2.41 12.36
C HIS A 555 -8.25 1.97 13.50
N ASP A 556 -9.41 2.63 13.66
CA ASP A 556 -10.37 2.27 14.71
C ASP A 556 -10.91 0.85 14.52
N LEU A 557 -11.15 0.41 13.27
CA LEU A 557 -11.52 -0.96 12.96
C LEU A 557 -10.45 -1.96 13.39
N LEU A 558 -9.18 -1.67 13.10
CA LEU A 558 -8.05 -2.53 13.48
C LEU A 558 -7.88 -2.60 15.00
N VAL A 559 -7.98 -1.48 15.70
CA VAL A 559 -7.89 -1.42 17.18
C VAL A 559 -9.00 -2.26 17.83
N ASN A 560 -10.25 -2.11 17.36
CA ASN A 560 -11.37 -2.88 17.88
C ASN A 560 -11.18 -4.39 17.64
N ARG A 561 -10.67 -4.76 16.47
CA ARG A 561 -10.37 -6.16 16.12
C ARG A 561 -9.25 -6.75 16.98
N ASP A 562 -8.15 -6.02 17.16
CA ASP A 562 -7.03 -6.46 18.00
C ASP A 562 -7.48 -6.62 19.46
N SER A 563 -8.30 -5.71 19.97
CA SER A 563 -8.92 -5.80 21.30
C SER A 563 -9.81 -7.05 21.44
N GLN A 564 -10.66 -7.34 20.45
CA GLN A 564 -11.52 -8.54 20.45
C GLN A 564 -10.69 -9.85 20.42
N ARG A 565 -9.49 -9.82 19.85
CA ARG A 565 -8.55 -10.95 19.83
C ARG A 565 -7.69 -11.04 21.09
N GLY A 566 -7.88 -10.17 22.07
CA GLY A 566 -7.11 -10.13 23.31
C GLY A 566 -5.63 -9.76 23.11
N ILE A 567 -5.31 -9.07 22.00
CA ILE A 567 -3.94 -8.71 21.68
C ILE A 567 -3.56 -7.47 22.50
N ALA A 568 -2.67 -7.66 23.45
CA ALA A 568 -2.11 -6.56 24.23
C ALA A 568 -1.18 -5.69 23.36
N LEU A 569 -1.32 -4.38 23.49
CA LEU A 569 -0.42 -3.43 22.84
C LEU A 569 0.78 -3.19 23.76
N SER A 570 1.97 -3.48 23.27
CA SER A 570 3.21 -3.17 23.98
C SER A 570 3.40 -1.65 24.05
N ALA A 571 3.76 -1.14 25.23
CA ALA A 571 4.20 0.25 25.36
C ALA A 571 5.49 0.44 24.56
N GLU A 572 5.56 1.52 23.80
CA GLU A 572 6.76 1.87 23.07
C GLU A 572 7.81 2.42 24.05
N LEU A 573 8.95 1.77 24.11
CA LEU A 573 10.06 2.23 24.95
C LEU A 573 10.80 3.39 24.25
N GLN A 574 11.14 4.41 25.05
CA GLN A 574 11.99 5.50 24.60
C GLN A 574 13.42 4.97 24.40
N PRO A 575 14.04 5.17 23.22
CA PRO A 575 15.44 4.81 23.00
C PRO A 575 16.39 5.56 23.96
N ALA A 576 17.46 4.89 24.39
CA ALA A 576 18.40 5.46 25.36
C ALA A 576 19.11 6.73 24.88
N GLU A 577 19.25 6.88 23.56
CA GLU A 577 19.83 8.06 22.93
C GLU A 577 18.92 9.29 22.90
N VAL A 578 17.64 9.15 23.26
CA VAL A 578 16.68 10.27 23.29
C VAL A 578 16.65 10.86 24.69
N GLY A 579 17.07 12.13 24.78
CA GLY A 579 17.02 12.92 26.01
C GLY A 579 16.02 14.08 25.89
N VAL A 580 15.87 14.80 27.01
CA VAL A 580 15.12 16.05 27.06
C VAL A 580 16.07 17.14 27.55
N ALA A 581 16.14 18.26 26.82
CA ALA A 581 16.93 19.43 27.20
C ALA A 581 16.05 20.70 27.18
N ALA A 582 16.32 21.58 28.16
CA ALA A 582 15.78 22.94 28.14
C ALA A 582 16.62 23.78 27.17
N ILE A 583 15.99 24.35 26.17
CA ILE A 583 16.65 25.20 25.16
C ILE A 583 16.00 26.59 25.15
N CYS A 584 16.74 27.56 24.64
CA CYS A 584 16.30 28.95 24.59
C CYS A 584 16.21 29.47 23.16
N TRP A 585 15.07 30.04 22.80
CA TRP A 585 14.94 30.84 21.61
C TRP A 585 15.40 32.28 21.81
N PRO A 586 15.98 32.97 20.82
CA PRO A 586 16.14 32.51 19.41
C PRO A 586 17.37 31.64 19.13
N LEU A 587 18.27 31.42 20.08
CA LEU A 587 19.57 30.78 19.83
C LEU A 587 19.50 29.27 19.61
N GLY A 588 18.48 28.59 20.18
CA GLY A 588 18.27 27.15 20.00
C GLY A 588 19.08 26.27 20.96
N GLN A 589 19.93 26.85 21.81
CA GLN A 589 20.84 26.16 22.74
C GLN A 589 20.40 26.28 24.20
N PRO A 590 20.88 25.44 25.12
CA PRO A 590 20.67 25.58 26.53
C PRO A 590 21.30 26.88 27.04
N MET A 591 20.59 27.57 27.89
CA MET A 591 21.07 28.78 28.60
C MET A 591 20.56 28.78 30.02
N ALA A 592 21.20 29.54 30.89
CA ALA A 592 20.70 29.79 32.23
C ALA A 592 19.29 30.39 32.18
N LYS A 593 18.40 30.03 33.11
CA LYS A 593 17.01 30.48 33.12
C LYS A 593 16.87 32.02 33.10
N ASP A 594 17.79 32.68 33.77
CA ASP A 594 17.80 34.13 33.94
C ASP A 594 18.71 34.86 32.94
N ASP A 595 19.24 34.12 31.93
CA ASP A 595 20.06 34.75 30.91
C ASP A 595 19.20 35.72 30.09
N PRO A 596 19.61 37.01 29.96
CA PRO A 596 18.84 38.00 29.21
C PRO A 596 18.67 37.66 27.73
N ASN A 597 19.46 36.73 27.19
CA ASN A 597 19.38 36.25 25.84
C ASN A 597 18.42 35.08 25.66
N CYS A 598 17.93 34.45 26.75
CA CYS A 598 16.90 33.43 26.72
C CYS A 598 15.49 34.08 26.64
N ARG A 599 14.91 34.22 25.46
CA ARG A 599 13.61 34.88 25.28
C ARG A 599 12.42 33.96 25.54
N ARG A 600 12.56 32.72 25.14
CA ARG A 600 11.55 31.68 25.33
C ARG A 600 12.27 30.38 25.65
N GLN A 601 12.04 29.83 26.82
CA GLN A 601 12.51 28.49 27.15
C GLN A 601 11.54 27.43 26.63
N ARG A 602 12.06 26.36 26.04
CA ARG A 602 11.32 25.20 25.57
C ARG A 602 12.01 23.93 25.99
N PHE A 603 11.23 22.83 26.14
CA PHE A 603 11.77 21.51 26.43
C PHE A 603 11.78 20.68 25.13
N ALA A 604 12.96 20.36 24.65
CA ALA A 604 13.19 19.69 23.40
C ALA A 604 13.56 18.22 23.59
N TRP A 605 13.02 17.33 22.77
CA TRP A 605 13.62 16.03 22.58
C TRP A 605 14.90 16.21 21.76
N THR A 606 15.99 15.65 22.30
CA THR A 606 17.33 15.72 21.72
C THR A 606 17.84 14.32 21.42
N LEU A 607 18.66 14.21 20.40
CA LEU A 607 19.32 12.97 20.02
C LEU A 607 20.77 13.00 20.51
N ALA A 608 21.17 12.00 21.30
CA ALA A 608 22.50 11.90 21.92
C ALA A 608 22.94 13.20 22.63
N GLY A 609 22.01 13.91 23.28
CA GLY A 609 22.26 15.17 23.98
C GLY A 609 22.58 16.36 23.07
N THR A 610 22.46 16.23 21.76
CA THR A 610 22.80 17.30 20.80
C THR A 610 21.74 18.41 20.80
N THR A 611 22.18 19.63 21.04
CA THR A 611 21.38 20.86 21.04
C THR A 611 21.97 21.87 20.04
N PRO A 612 21.74 21.69 18.74
CA PRO A 612 22.30 22.58 17.73
C PRO A 612 21.75 23.99 17.85
N PRO A 613 22.51 25.02 17.44
CA PRO A 613 22.01 26.37 17.34
C PRO A 613 20.93 26.48 16.26
N THR A 614 20.13 27.56 16.36
CA THR A 614 19.14 27.87 15.31
C THR A 614 19.79 28.00 13.94
N LEU A 615 19.21 27.35 12.93
CA LEU A 615 19.70 27.39 11.55
C LEU A 615 19.74 28.82 11.03
N GLN A 616 20.90 29.22 10.54
CA GLN A 616 21.08 30.47 9.82
C GLN A 616 20.87 30.24 8.33
N ALA A 617 20.25 31.18 7.64
CA ALA A 617 20.10 31.08 6.19
C ALA A 617 21.47 31.24 5.52
N LEU A 618 21.76 30.44 4.49
CA LEU A 618 23.03 30.47 3.76
C LEU A 618 23.30 31.80 3.05
N ASP A 619 22.24 32.57 2.79
CA ASP A 619 22.27 33.86 2.12
C ASP A 619 22.21 35.05 3.06
N GLN A 620 22.34 34.86 4.40
CA GLN A 620 22.39 35.98 5.33
C GLN A 620 23.71 36.75 5.17
N PRO A 621 23.65 38.09 5.07
CA PRO A 621 24.86 38.91 5.03
C PRO A 621 25.72 38.68 6.27
N LEU A 622 27.01 38.66 6.08
CA LEU A 622 28.01 38.67 7.14
C LEU A 622 27.76 39.89 8.06
N GLY A 623 27.36 39.62 9.32
CA GLY A 623 27.09 40.66 10.31
C GLY A 623 25.69 40.69 10.91
N LEU A 624 24.71 39.92 10.37
CA LEU A 624 23.36 39.80 10.96
C LEU A 624 23.18 38.49 11.74
N GLY A 625 24.14 38.17 12.61
CA GLY A 625 24.07 36.99 13.49
C GLY A 625 22.88 37.03 14.45
N LEU A 626 22.53 35.87 14.99
CA LEU A 626 21.55 35.75 16.07
C LEU A 626 22.09 36.35 17.39
N LEU A 627 23.39 36.50 17.52
CA LEU A 627 24.07 37.11 18.66
C LEU A 627 24.91 38.27 18.14
N GLU A 628 24.52 39.49 18.52
CA GLU A 628 25.21 40.73 18.16
C GLU A 628 25.98 41.28 19.37
N ASN A 629 27.29 41.50 19.22
CA ASN A 629 28.11 42.14 20.24
C ASN A 629 27.93 43.65 20.16
N VAL A 630 27.33 44.21 21.19
CA VAL A 630 27.03 45.63 21.29
C VAL A 630 27.91 46.25 22.40
N TRP A 631 28.55 47.33 22.09
CA TRP A 631 29.29 48.13 23.09
C TRP A 631 28.31 49.00 23.91
N VAL A 632 28.40 48.87 25.24
CA VAL A 632 27.49 49.53 26.17
C VAL A 632 28.33 50.27 27.21
N GLY A 633 28.03 51.52 27.44
CA GLY A 633 28.62 52.36 28.47
C GLY A 633 28.05 52.10 29.87
N ALA A 634 28.62 52.73 30.91
CA ALA A 634 28.20 52.60 32.31
C ALA A 634 26.70 52.88 32.54
N GLY A 635 26.06 53.71 31.71
CA GLY A 635 24.63 54.00 31.77
C GLY A 635 23.73 52.97 31.05
N GLY A 636 24.27 51.85 30.53
CA GLY A 636 23.51 50.83 29.80
C GLY A 636 23.10 51.30 28.39
N LEU A 637 23.60 52.43 27.86
CA LEU A 637 23.37 52.93 26.54
C LEU A 637 24.44 52.40 25.57
N ARG A 638 24.05 52.26 24.31
CA ARG A 638 24.95 51.85 23.24
C ARG A 638 25.92 52.93 22.88
N VAL A 639 27.22 52.62 22.96
CA VAL A 639 28.34 53.52 22.73
C VAL A 639 29.27 52.98 21.63
N ASP A 640 30.19 53.81 21.17
CA ASP A 640 31.30 53.33 20.31
C ASP A 640 32.31 52.52 21.17
N ALA A 641 33.03 51.60 20.53
CA ALA A 641 34.05 50.77 21.16
C ALA A 641 35.20 51.57 21.76
N SER A 642 35.46 52.77 21.27
CA SER A 642 36.49 53.65 21.73
C SER A 642 36.10 54.52 22.95
N CYS A 643 34.82 54.49 23.38
CA CYS A 643 34.33 55.26 24.50
C CYS A 643 34.92 54.76 25.82
N PRO A 644 35.27 55.67 26.76
CA PRO A 644 35.73 55.27 28.09
C PRO A 644 34.68 54.41 28.83
N GLY A 645 35.12 53.24 29.33
CA GLY A 645 34.22 52.35 30.05
C GLY A 645 33.24 51.55 29.16
N ALA A 646 33.49 51.47 27.86
CA ALA A 646 32.67 50.64 26.96
C ALA A 646 32.94 49.16 27.22
N GLU A 647 31.89 48.41 27.49
CA GLU A 647 31.88 46.95 27.62
C GLU A 647 31.14 46.30 26.45
N SER A 648 31.72 45.24 25.86
CA SER A 648 31.05 44.44 24.86
C SER A 648 30.09 43.48 25.52
N ARG A 649 28.80 43.55 25.11
CA ARG A 649 27.74 42.63 25.57
C ARG A 649 27.07 41.93 24.40
N PRO A 650 26.98 40.59 24.45
CA PRO A 650 26.25 39.86 23.46
C PRO A 650 24.73 40.00 23.66
N ILE A 651 24.01 40.37 22.63
CA ILE A 651 22.54 40.50 22.64
C ILE A 651 21.96 39.51 21.63
N ALA A 652 21.07 38.62 22.08
CA ALA A 652 20.34 37.70 21.20
C ALA A 652 19.23 38.43 20.48
N LEU A 653 19.27 38.31 19.16
CA LEU A 653 18.30 38.91 18.24
C LEU A 653 17.60 37.78 17.45
N TRP A 654 16.37 38.02 17.10
CA TRP A 654 15.64 37.11 16.23
C TRP A 654 16.18 37.21 14.80
N PRO A 655 16.05 36.12 13.98
CA PRO A 655 16.32 36.18 12.55
C PRO A 655 15.58 37.33 11.88
N ALA A 656 16.26 38.15 11.10
CA ALA A 656 15.69 39.35 10.47
C ALA A 656 14.38 39.06 9.69
N PRO A 657 14.24 37.98 8.93
CA PRO A 657 13.00 37.66 8.22
C PRO A 657 11.78 37.46 9.14
N LEU A 658 11.98 37.20 10.42
CA LEU A 658 10.89 37.05 11.39
C LEU A 658 10.38 38.38 11.97
N GLU A 659 11.09 39.48 11.80
CA GLU A 659 10.75 40.82 12.35
C GLU A 659 9.28 41.24 12.13
N PRO A 660 8.66 41.07 10.94
CA PRO A 660 7.26 41.41 10.71
C PRO A 660 6.27 40.68 11.61
N TRP A 661 6.58 39.45 12.02
CA TRP A 661 5.72 38.57 12.84
C TRP A 661 5.95 38.75 14.35
N LEU A 662 7.01 39.48 14.74
CA LEU A 662 7.33 39.69 16.14
C LEU A 662 6.56 40.84 16.75
N PRO A 663 6.17 40.77 18.04
CA PRO A 663 5.71 41.92 18.81
C PRO A 663 6.77 43.03 18.80
N ARG A 664 6.35 44.28 18.84
CA ARG A 664 7.28 45.44 18.79
C ARG A 664 8.45 45.33 19.77
N ARG A 665 8.19 44.86 21.01
CA ARG A 665 9.18 44.71 22.08
C ARG A 665 10.28 43.66 21.79
N GLU A 666 10.02 42.74 20.86
CA GLU A 666 10.97 41.66 20.48
C GLU A 666 11.78 41.98 19.23
N ARG A 667 11.45 43.07 18.53
CA ARG A 667 12.15 43.49 17.32
C ARG A 667 13.52 44.08 17.64
N ARG A 668 14.47 43.98 16.67
CA ARG A 668 15.83 44.51 16.81
C ARG A 668 15.85 45.92 17.34
N SER A 669 15.04 46.85 16.79
CA SER A 669 14.99 48.24 17.17
C SER A 669 14.63 48.47 18.65
N ALA A 670 13.83 47.59 19.27
CA ALA A 670 13.48 47.66 20.68
C ALA A 670 14.40 46.88 21.60
N ARG A 671 15.17 45.95 21.02
CA ARG A 671 16.08 45.06 21.75
C ARG A 671 17.47 45.64 21.92
N LEU A 672 17.95 46.36 20.94
CA LEU A 672 19.22 47.05 21.03
C LEU A 672 19.09 48.23 22.01
N PRO A 673 20.05 48.44 22.91
CA PRO A 673 20.03 49.60 23.79
C PRO A 673 19.95 50.94 23.01
N ALA A 674 19.34 51.92 23.59
CA ALA A 674 19.34 53.28 23.02
C ALA A 674 20.78 53.78 22.85
N VAL A 675 20.99 54.63 21.85
CA VAL A 675 22.33 55.19 21.57
C VAL A 675 22.62 56.31 22.53
N ASP A 676 23.81 56.31 23.11
CA ASP A 676 24.34 57.43 23.88
C ASP A 676 24.72 58.56 22.91
N ALA A 677 24.09 59.71 23.08
CA ALA A 677 24.34 60.84 22.21
C ALA A 677 25.73 61.48 22.43
N SER A 678 26.33 61.23 23.58
CA SER A 678 27.64 61.80 23.93
C SER A 678 28.82 61.05 23.28
N CYS A 679 28.63 59.72 23.06
CA CYS A 679 29.66 58.87 22.42
C CYS A 679 28.96 57.86 21.52
N PRO A 680 28.28 58.24 20.43
CA PRO A 680 27.53 57.34 19.59
C PRO A 680 28.47 56.38 18.84
N PRO A 681 28.09 55.10 18.57
CA PRO A 681 28.83 54.21 17.74
C PRO A 681 29.15 54.91 16.42
N LEU A 682 30.41 54.72 15.93
CA LEU A 682 30.78 55.20 14.59
C LEU A 682 29.80 54.68 13.56
N ARG A 683 29.01 55.58 13.04
CA ARG A 683 27.89 55.23 12.18
C ARG A 683 28.33 54.96 10.73
N ALA A 684 27.79 53.91 10.15
CA ALA A 684 27.14 54.07 8.86
C ALA A 684 26.06 55.20 8.97
N PRO A 685 25.92 56.15 8.01
CA PRO A 685 25.04 57.31 8.12
C PRO A 685 23.65 56.89 8.53
N VAL A 686 23.00 57.66 9.43
CA VAL A 686 21.62 57.42 9.88
C VAL A 686 20.76 57.35 8.64
N ALA A 687 20.36 56.19 8.24
CA ALA A 687 19.42 56.04 7.16
C ALA A 687 18.12 56.76 7.60
N ALA A 688 17.59 57.63 6.76
CA ALA A 688 16.30 58.21 6.97
C ALA A 688 15.27 57.11 7.22
N PRO A 689 14.23 57.34 8.01
CA PRO A 689 13.21 56.34 8.29
C PRO A 689 12.68 55.74 6.97
N LEU A 690 12.58 54.42 6.95
CA LEU A 690 12.12 53.67 5.79
C LEU A 690 10.69 54.14 5.43
N SER A 691 10.46 54.53 4.18
CA SER A 691 9.18 54.99 3.67
C SER A 691 8.90 54.46 2.26
N ILE A 692 7.63 54.18 1.96
CA ILE A 692 7.20 53.68 0.65
C ILE A 692 6.80 54.89 -0.23
N VAL A 693 7.29 54.87 -1.47
CA VAL A 693 6.97 55.90 -2.48
C VAL A 693 6.37 55.21 -3.71
N GLY A 694 5.48 55.89 -4.40
CA GLY A 694 4.74 55.41 -5.56
C GLY A 694 3.25 55.19 -5.30
N VAL A 695 2.86 55.04 -4.02
CA VAL A 695 1.49 54.98 -3.56
C VAL A 695 1.42 55.54 -2.12
N ARG A 696 0.32 56.17 -1.71
CA ARG A 696 0.15 56.74 -0.38
C ARG A 696 -0.88 55.97 0.44
N GLN A 697 -0.82 56.14 1.76
CA GLN A 697 -1.82 55.61 2.69
C GLN A 697 -3.24 56.05 2.30
N GLY A 698 -4.15 55.10 2.06
CA GLY A 698 -5.55 55.38 1.72
C GLY A 698 -5.84 55.71 0.26
N ASP A 699 -4.82 55.68 -0.63
CA ASP A 699 -5.03 55.92 -2.06
C ASP A 699 -6.09 54.96 -2.64
N ARG A 700 -6.92 55.47 -3.57
CA ARG A 700 -7.87 54.68 -4.35
C ARG A 700 -7.50 54.79 -5.83
N LEU A 701 -6.82 53.76 -6.32
CA LEU A 701 -6.39 53.69 -7.70
C LEU A 701 -7.50 53.05 -8.55
N ARG A 702 -7.68 53.54 -9.79
CA ARG A 702 -8.63 52.96 -10.75
C ARG A 702 -7.85 52.28 -11.88
N ARG A 703 -8.37 51.17 -12.34
CA ARG A 703 -7.88 50.58 -13.58
C ARG A 703 -8.30 51.43 -14.77
N PRO A 704 -7.51 51.44 -15.86
CA PRO A 704 -7.96 52.05 -17.10
C PRO A 704 -9.26 51.35 -17.57
N ALA A 705 -10.30 52.15 -17.85
CA ALA A 705 -11.56 51.64 -18.34
C ALA A 705 -11.35 50.83 -19.63
N ALA A 706 -11.95 49.64 -19.67
CA ALA A 706 -11.89 48.70 -20.80
C ALA A 706 -10.58 47.89 -21.03
N SER A 707 -9.63 47.90 -20.11
CA SER A 707 -8.45 47.04 -20.27
C SER A 707 -8.47 45.86 -19.26
N ALA A 708 -8.33 44.64 -19.75
CA ALA A 708 -8.09 43.44 -18.91
C ALA A 708 -6.67 43.41 -18.33
N GLU A 709 -5.84 44.40 -18.60
CA GLU A 709 -4.46 44.45 -18.16
C GLU A 709 -4.35 44.75 -16.66
N PRO A 710 -3.42 44.11 -15.96
CA PRO A 710 -3.17 44.38 -14.56
C PRO A 710 -2.62 45.79 -14.36
N LEU A 711 -3.04 46.48 -13.27
CA LEU A 711 -2.51 47.77 -12.89
C LEU A 711 -1.05 47.62 -12.48
N ARG A 712 -0.13 48.22 -13.23
CA ARG A 712 1.31 48.20 -12.94
C ARG A 712 1.68 49.42 -12.09
N LEU A 713 2.23 49.19 -10.91
CA LEU A 713 2.76 50.20 -10.04
C LEU A 713 4.27 50.12 -9.99
N ARG A 714 4.92 51.27 -10.14
CA ARG A 714 6.33 51.47 -9.87
C ARG A 714 6.48 51.98 -8.44
N LEU A 715 7.09 51.20 -7.58
CA LEU A 715 7.24 51.45 -6.15
C LEU A 715 8.72 51.65 -5.84
N SER A 716 9.07 52.52 -4.96
CA SER A 716 10.39 52.65 -4.41
C SER A 716 10.34 52.84 -2.91
N ALA A 717 11.41 52.49 -2.22
CA ALA A 717 11.55 52.70 -0.80
C ALA A 717 12.64 53.72 -0.54
N LEU A 718 12.35 54.77 0.18
CA LEU A 718 13.31 55.80 0.61
C LEU A 718 13.68 55.56 2.08
N GLY A 719 14.91 55.93 2.44
CA GLY A 719 15.41 55.67 3.80
C GLY A 719 15.77 54.19 4.03
N GLY A 720 16.00 53.79 5.28
CA GLY A 720 16.44 52.45 5.61
C GLY A 720 17.87 52.13 5.15
N SER A 721 18.27 50.84 5.22
CA SER A 721 19.61 50.42 4.83
C SER A 721 19.60 49.07 4.10
N GLY A 722 20.50 48.85 3.16
CA GLY A 722 20.74 47.58 2.49
C GLY A 722 19.61 47.10 1.58
N ARG A 723 19.45 45.77 1.50
CA ARG A 723 18.39 45.15 0.72
C ARG A 723 17.01 45.41 1.29
N ARG A 724 15.98 45.38 0.42
CA ARG A 724 14.59 45.64 0.74
C ARG A 724 13.71 44.54 0.24
N TRP A 725 12.84 44.01 1.12
CA TRP A 725 11.89 42.94 0.81
C TRP A 725 10.47 43.54 0.79
N TRP A 726 9.78 43.34 -0.31
CA TRP A 726 8.45 43.88 -0.57
C TRP A 726 7.36 42.82 -0.34
N PHE A 727 6.27 43.24 0.29
CA PHE A 727 5.14 42.35 0.62
C PHE A 727 3.82 43.07 0.30
N VAL A 728 2.83 42.29 -0.22
CA VAL A 728 1.42 42.70 -0.30
C VAL A 728 0.59 41.70 0.48
N ASP A 729 -0.27 42.21 1.39
CA ASP A 729 -1.10 41.37 2.27
C ASP A 729 -0.32 40.26 3.00
N GLY A 730 0.91 40.56 3.38
CA GLY A 730 1.84 39.61 4.00
C GLY A 730 2.47 38.65 3.03
N GLN A 731 2.15 38.67 1.73
CA GLN A 731 2.76 37.85 0.72
C GLN A 731 3.98 38.54 0.10
N PRO A 732 5.12 37.82 -0.11
CA PRO A 732 6.31 38.43 -0.68
C PRO A 732 6.10 38.70 -2.15
N LEU A 733 6.47 39.88 -2.56
CA LEU A 733 6.48 40.28 -3.97
C LEU A 733 7.87 40.16 -4.61
N GLY A 734 8.91 40.43 -3.85
CA GLY A 734 10.27 40.43 -4.33
C GLY A 734 11.24 41.18 -3.44
N GLU A 735 12.47 41.33 -3.88
CA GLU A 735 13.51 42.12 -3.21
C GLU A 735 14.11 43.13 -4.19
N THR A 736 14.61 44.24 -3.63
CA THR A 736 15.35 45.26 -4.36
C THR A 736 16.57 45.69 -3.58
N THR A 737 17.58 46.24 -4.27
CA THR A 737 18.65 47.02 -3.64
C THR A 737 18.11 48.38 -3.18
N ALA A 738 18.89 49.09 -2.37
CA ALA A 738 18.46 50.35 -1.77
C ALA A 738 18.03 51.41 -2.82
N GLU A 739 18.54 51.38 -4.03
CA GLU A 739 18.32 52.38 -5.09
C GLU A 739 17.39 51.88 -6.20
N ALA A 740 16.95 50.62 -6.16
CA ALA A 740 16.17 50.01 -7.23
C ALA A 740 14.67 50.16 -6.99
N ASP A 741 13.97 50.50 -8.08
CA ASP A 741 12.51 50.52 -8.08
C ASP A 741 11.96 49.10 -8.13
N PHE A 742 10.84 48.90 -7.46
CA PHE A 742 10.06 47.66 -7.47
C PHE A 742 8.82 47.81 -8.34
N ASN A 743 8.74 47.04 -9.43
CA ASN A 743 7.59 47.06 -10.32
C ASN A 743 6.69 45.87 -10.02
N HIS A 744 5.42 46.12 -9.71
CA HIS A 744 4.42 45.07 -9.47
C HIS A 744 3.12 45.32 -10.23
N ALA A 745 2.50 44.23 -10.68
CA ALA A 745 1.27 44.23 -11.45
C ALA A 745 0.11 43.65 -10.62
N PHE A 746 -0.88 44.45 -10.28
CA PHE A 746 -2.07 44.08 -9.52
C PHE A 746 -3.18 43.64 -10.47
N SER A 747 -3.56 42.37 -10.42
CA SER A 747 -4.55 41.76 -11.34
C SER A 747 -6.00 41.84 -10.84
N ARG A 748 -6.23 42.13 -9.57
CA ARG A 748 -7.57 42.14 -8.95
C ARG A 748 -7.90 43.48 -8.33
N SER A 749 -9.18 43.80 -8.27
CA SER A 749 -9.70 44.92 -7.48
C SER A 749 -9.79 44.49 -6.02
N GLY A 750 -9.54 45.42 -5.08
CA GLY A 750 -9.55 45.12 -3.65
C GLY A 750 -8.77 46.14 -2.82
N ARG A 751 -8.74 45.93 -1.51
CA ARG A 751 -7.83 46.63 -0.60
C ARG A 751 -6.56 45.83 -0.44
N TYR A 752 -5.43 46.50 -0.42
CA TYR A 752 -4.11 45.92 -0.32
C TYR A 752 -3.31 46.58 0.81
N GLN A 753 -2.60 45.78 1.59
CA GLN A 753 -1.60 46.27 2.53
C GLN A 753 -0.20 46.05 1.92
N LEU A 754 0.50 47.12 1.57
CA LEU A 754 1.86 47.08 1.08
C LEU A 754 2.83 47.26 2.24
N SER A 755 3.86 46.43 2.32
CA SER A 755 4.91 46.54 3.32
C SER A 755 6.27 46.41 2.67
N VAL A 756 7.25 47.14 3.17
CA VAL A 756 8.66 46.98 2.83
C VAL A 756 9.48 46.82 4.11
N LEU A 757 10.39 45.88 4.12
CA LEU A 757 11.33 45.61 5.19
C LEU A 757 12.73 45.89 4.64
N ASP A 758 13.57 46.53 5.43
CA ASP A 758 14.99 46.72 5.09
C ASP A 758 15.90 45.77 5.87
N GLU A 759 17.17 45.75 5.50
CA GLU A 759 18.20 44.88 6.11
C GLU A 759 18.45 45.20 7.60
N SER A 760 18.15 46.42 8.05
CA SER A 760 18.25 46.80 9.47
C SER A 760 17.02 46.42 10.31
N GLY A 761 15.99 45.84 9.69
CA GLY A 761 14.75 45.45 10.38
C GLY A 761 13.73 46.58 10.47
N GLN A 762 13.93 47.72 9.79
CA GLN A 762 12.90 48.76 9.70
C GLN A 762 11.77 48.31 8.77
N ILE A 763 10.55 48.64 9.11
CA ILE A 763 9.34 48.28 8.33
C ILE A 763 8.54 49.55 8.04
N ALA A 764 8.28 49.80 6.77
CA ALA A 764 7.27 50.74 6.35
C ALA A 764 6.02 49.96 5.85
N ARG A 765 4.83 50.48 6.19
CA ARG A 765 3.54 49.90 5.79
C ARG A 765 2.58 50.99 5.36
N LEU A 766 1.76 50.67 4.36
CA LEU A 766 0.64 51.47 3.95
C LEU A 766 -0.48 50.60 3.39
N GLU A 767 -1.70 51.12 3.41
CA GLU A 767 -2.88 50.48 2.82
C GLU A 767 -3.42 51.36 1.68
N PHE A 768 -3.82 50.73 0.58
CA PHE A 768 -4.42 51.38 -0.57
C PHE A 768 -5.48 50.48 -1.21
N GLY A 769 -6.34 51.06 -2.05
CA GLY A 769 -7.37 50.31 -2.77
C GLY A 769 -7.21 50.40 -4.27
N ILE A 770 -7.60 49.36 -4.97
CA ILE A 770 -7.74 49.30 -6.43
C ILE A 770 -9.22 49.03 -6.75
N GLY A 771 -9.85 49.93 -7.46
CA GLY A 771 -11.20 49.79 -7.98
C GLY A 771 -11.22 49.60 -9.49
N ASP A 772 -12.32 49.12 -9.99
CA ASP A 772 -12.59 49.00 -11.43
C ASP A 772 -12.92 50.37 -12.04
#